data_81fcf56401bd94b8405ae98cea4b6207
#
_entry.id   81fcf56401bd94b8405ae98cea4b6207
#
_cell.length_a   1.000
_cell.length_b   1.000
_cell.length_c   1.000
_cell.angle_alpha   90.00
_cell.angle_beta   90.00
_cell.angle_gamma   90.00
#
_symmetry.space_group_name_H-M   'P 1'
#
loop_
_entity.id
_entity.type
_entity.pdbx_description
1 polymer ?
#
loop_
_entity_poly.entity_id
_entity_poly.type
_entity_poly.pdbx_seq_one_letter_code
_entity_poly.pdbx_strand_id
1 'polypeptide(L)'
;MNAMKNQLIKGLIGSIFATLSISAWADIQDVRDNLKKLRVPDGFKVDIYAEVPGARQMTLGTNGNVYVGTRGNKVYAVVDRNKDHKADQVVAILDDLNVGNGVAMVDGHLYVAEQHRITRYAAPDFDLTLPFKAMREVVYDKLPNKAHHGWRYITSGPDNKLYVTIGAPCNICDPTGIEASIIRMNPDGSQVETFAKGVRNSVGMDFQPGTNTLFFTDNGVDLLGADIPHDELNAAPKAGLHFGFPFFAGGDARDPKWQNKTPPASVTKPVAEFQAHSANLGFKFYTGKQFPGEYQGNAVIAQHGSWNRKEPVGYQLVRVTFDEQKQVKETKVFIDGWLSAEGEVWGRPNDVLQLPDGSLLVSDDYNGVIYRISYDGKAPGKQAATSAAATADNKTLTGFAMPESVFAAPDGVVYISEIGEFGKAGDGKITQIATDGTRKSLADGLNDPKGLDMFDGQLYVADVDRVVRVDAQSGQQTVVAATSAFPRKPVFLNDIEIDGLGNVYVSDSGDDNGKGAGIFKITPAGKVTEVLKANAGIKRPNGLLMDGPDSLLVADFGTGKLFKVQLGGKKAGVTLLNQGFGGADGLIRDAHGHLYVSDWAGGNVWQLAEPKATPQRIIQGYQSAADISLSADGQSLLVPDMKAGTLHRVPVQ
;
A
#
# COMPACT_ATOMS: atom_id res chain seq x y z
N MET A 1 48.69 -35.08 -57.00
CA MET A 1 49.97 -34.80 -56.29
C MET A 1 49.79 -33.71 -55.30
N ASN A 2 49.98 -34.07 -54.07
CA ASN A 2 50.39 -33.27 -52.92
C ASN A 2 49.45 -32.11 -52.46
N ALA A 3 49.15 -31.91 -51.24
CA ALA A 3 49.31 -32.61 -49.98
C ALA A 3 48.54 -31.77 -48.93
N MET A 4 47.94 -32.46 -48.05
CA MET A 4 47.42 -32.04 -46.75
C MET A 4 48.09 -30.81 -46.13
N LYS A 5 47.29 -29.92 -45.57
CA LYS A 5 47.59 -29.35 -44.27
C LYS A 5 46.30 -29.06 -43.49
N ASN A 6 46.10 -29.84 -42.46
CA ASN A 6 45.20 -29.58 -41.34
C ASN A 6 45.58 -28.28 -40.62
N GLN A 7 44.61 -27.41 -40.40
CA GLN A 7 44.68 -26.51 -39.23
C GLN A 7 43.37 -26.54 -38.49
N LEU A 8 43.48 -26.95 -37.25
CA LEU A 8 42.45 -26.87 -36.19
C LEU A 8 41.99 -25.43 -36.02
N ILE A 9 40.72 -25.17 -36.22
CA ILE A 9 40.06 -23.98 -35.71
C ILE A 9 39.41 -24.39 -34.38
N LYS A 10 40.04 -23.98 -33.28
CA LYS A 10 39.44 -24.04 -31.95
C LYS A 10 38.25 -23.08 -31.92
N GLY A 11 37.05 -23.64 -31.83
CA GLY A 11 35.84 -22.87 -31.60
C GLY A 11 35.89 -22.23 -30.19
N LEU A 12 35.90 -20.92 -30.18
CA LEU A 12 35.64 -20.13 -28.96
C LEU A 12 34.14 -20.06 -28.80
N ILE A 13 33.62 -20.88 -27.90
CA ILE A 13 32.25 -20.74 -27.41
C ILE A 13 32.27 -19.53 -26.45
N GLY A 14 31.94 -18.37 -27.00
CA GLY A 14 31.63 -17.20 -26.20
C GLY A 14 30.28 -17.39 -25.51
N SER A 15 30.29 -17.74 -24.26
CA SER A 15 29.10 -17.67 -23.40
C SER A 15 28.68 -16.22 -23.28
N ILE A 16 27.67 -15.82 -24.01
CA ILE A 16 26.96 -14.57 -23.77
C ILE A 16 26.17 -14.77 -22.46
N PHE A 17 26.76 -14.36 -21.35
CA PHE A 17 26.00 -14.09 -20.16
C PHE A 17 25.10 -12.87 -20.48
N ALA A 18 23.84 -13.13 -20.83
CA ALA A 18 22.80 -12.14 -20.71
C ALA A 18 22.64 -11.84 -19.21
N THR A 19 23.29 -10.80 -18.75
CA THR A 19 22.96 -10.20 -17.46
C THR A 19 21.55 -9.68 -17.57
N LEU A 20 20.58 -10.49 -17.17
CA LEU A 20 19.29 -9.99 -16.75
C LEU A 20 19.57 -9.03 -15.59
N SER A 21 19.52 -7.74 -15.87
CA SER A 21 19.40 -6.73 -14.84
C SER A 21 18.03 -6.93 -14.19
N ILE A 22 17.99 -7.80 -13.19
CA ILE A 22 16.95 -7.73 -12.17
C ILE A 22 17.20 -6.38 -11.52
N SER A 23 16.34 -5.41 -11.80
CA SER A 23 16.26 -4.20 -10.98
C SER A 23 15.84 -4.70 -9.60
N ALA A 24 16.82 -4.92 -8.74
CA ALA A 24 16.57 -5.11 -7.32
C ALA A 24 15.90 -3.81 -6.84
N TRP A 25 14.65 -3.91 -6.43
CA TRP A 25 14.00 -2.85 -5.67
C TRP A 25 14.84 -2.63 -4.41
N ALA A 26 14.90 -1.39 -3.91
CA ALA A 26 15.57 -1.12 -2.65
C ALA A 26 14.97 -2.03 -1.57
N ASP A 27 15.81 -2.54 -0.69
CA ASP A 27 15.32 -3.26 0.49
C ASP A 27 14.42 -2.29 1.26
N ILE A 28 13.23 -2.74 1.63
CA ILE A 28 12.27 -1.89 2.36
C ILE A 28 12.88 -1.35 3.66
N GLN A 29 13.81 -2.09 4.25
CA GLN A 29 14.53 -1.64 5.43
C GLN A 29 15.44 -0.46 5.11
N ASP A 30 16.11 -0.45 3.96
CA ASP A 30 16.91 0.69 3.50
C ASP A 30 16.03 1.93 3.30
N VAL A 31 14.80 1.74 2.78
CA VAL A 31 13.84 2.84 2.64
C VAL A 31 13.41 3.38 4.00
N ARG A 32 13.09 2.49 4.97
CA ARG A 32 12.74 2.88 6.35
C ARG A 32 13.86 3.65 7.03
N ASP A 33 15.09 3.20 6.88
CA ASP A 33 16.25 3.89 7.45
C ASP A 33 16.50 5.24 6.80
N ASN A 34 16.22 5.36 5.51
CA ASN A 34 16.35 6.60 4.77
C ASN A 34 15.25 7.62 5.10
N LEU A 35 14.07 7.22 5.63
CA LEU A 35 13.05 8.17 6.08
C LEU A 35 13.61 9.20 7.09
N LYS A 36 14.58 8.82 7.90
CA LYS A 36 15.25 9.71 8.87
C LYS A 36 16.06 10.85 8.21
N LYS A 37 16.36 10.73 6.90
CA LYS A 37 17.05 11.76 6.11
C LYS A 37 16.10 12.82 5.57
N LEU A 38 14.79 12.58 5.61
CA LEU A 38 13.80 13.54 5.17
C LEU A 38 13.78 14.74 6.13
N ARG A 39 13.74 15.94 5.53
CA ARG A 39 13.48 17.17 6.24
C ARG A 39 11.98 17.45 6.20
N VAL A 40 11.35 17.23 7.32
CA VAL A 40 9.89 17.29 7.48
C VAL A 40 9.56 18.46 8.39
N PRO A 41 8.60 19.33 8.07
CA PRO A 41 8.20 20.43 8.96
C PRO A 41 7.68 19.94 10.30
N ASP A 42 7.80 20.80 11.32
CA ASP A 42 7.34 20.52 12.68
C ASP A 42 5.88 20.07 12.68
N GLY A 43 5.59 19.00 13.40
CA GLY A 43 4.28 18.40 13.54
C GLY A 43 3.86 17.44 12.41
N PHE A 44 4.64 17.36 11.34
CA PHE A 44 4.41 16.38 10.28
C PHE A 44 5.23 15.10 10.49
N LYS A 45 4.72 14.01 9.97
CA LYS A 45 5.39 12.70 9.93
C LYS A 45 5.28 12.09 8.53
N VAL A 46 6.31 11.32 8.16
CA VAL A 46 6.32 10.52 6.94
C VAL A 46 6.54 9.06 7.33
N ASP A 47 5.60 8.22 6.98
CA ASP A 47 5.64 6.77 7.19
C ASP A 47 5.48 6.03 5.86
N ILE A 48 5.82 4.74 5.81
CA ILE A 48 5.50 3.89 4.66
C ILE A 48 4.07 3.38 4.81
N TYR A 49 3.23 3.70 3.82
CA TYR A 49 1.85 3.22 3.73
C TYR A 49 1.77 1.85 3.06
N ALA A 50 2.49 1.66 1.94
CA ALA A 50 2.44 0.41 1.17
C ALA A 50 3.70 0.21 0.34
N GLU A 51 3.99 -1.05 -0.01
CA GLU A 51 4.98 -1.43 -1.02
C GLU A 51 4.27 -1.75 -2.33
N VAL A 52 4.46 -0.90 -3.35
CA VAL A 52 3.82 -1.05 -4.66
C VAL A 52 4.86 -0.87 -5.77
N PRO A 53 5.33 -1.96 -6.39
CA PRO A 53 6.36 -1.89 -7.42
C PRO A 53 6.03 -0.93 -8.56
N GLY A 54 6.85 0.12 -8.74
CA GLY A 54 6.70 1.12 -9.79
C GLY A 54 5.49 2.03 -9.62
N ALA A 55 5.06 2.31 -8.38
CA ALA A 55 3.90 3.12 -8.04
C ALA A 55 3.94 4.51 -8.66
N ARG A 56 2.85 4.89 -9.35
CA ARG A 56 2.72 6.20 -9.99
C ARG A 56 1.38 6.83 -9.65
N GLN A 57 0.51 7.14 -10.62
CA GLN A 57 -0.76 7.78 -10.32
C GLN A 57 -1.62 6.93 -9.38
N MET A 58 -2.26 7.60 -8.42
CA MET A 58 -3.14 6.98 -7.43
C MET A 58 -4.55 7.56 -7.51
N THR A 59 -5.55 6.73 -7.19
CA THR A 59 -6.94 7.16 -7.02
C THR A 59 -7.60 6.41 -5.87
N LEU A 60 -8.52 7.08 -5.17
CA LEU A 60 -9.24 6.49 -4.04
C LEU A 60 -10.54 5.84 -4.53
N GLY A 61 -10.76 4.60 -4.15
CA GLY A 61 -12.02 3.90 -4.33
C GLY A 61 -13.09 4.32 -3.32
N THR A 62 -14.32 3.93 -3.57
CA THR A 62 -15.47 4.32 -2.74
C THR A 62 -15.46 3.67 -1.36
N ASN A 63 -14.81 2.51 -1.22
CA ASN A 63 -14.63 1.79 0.05
C ASN A 63 -13.33 2.14 0.79
N GLY A 64 -12.50 3.04 0.23
CA GLY A 64 -11.23 3.47 0.81
C GLY A 64 -10.00 2.76 0.28
N ASN A 65 -10.12 1.75 -0.59
CA ASN A 65 -8.98 1.17 -1.29
C ASN A 65 -8.28 2.21 -2.17
N VAL A 66 -6.96 2.14 -2.27
CA VAL A 66 -6.18 2.99 -3.17
C VAL A 66 -5.78 2.19 -4.41
N TYR A 67 -6.22 2.65 -5.58
CA TYR A 67 -5.81 2.06 -6.85
C TYR A 67 -4.58 2.77 -7.39
N VAL A 68 -3.59 2.01 -7.84
CA VAL A 68 -2.26 2.52 -8.18
C VAL A 68 -1.86 2.06 -9.57
N GLY A 69 -1.71 3.02 -10.47
CA GLY A 69 -1.09 2.82 -11.77
C GLY A 69 0.44 2.72 -11.66
N THR A 70 1.07 2.10 -12.64
CA THR A 70 2.53 1.85 -12.59
C THR A 70 3.24 2.21 -13.89
N ARG A 71 4.57 2.23 -13.84
CA ARG A 71 5.42 2.34 -15.04
C ARG A 71 5.28 1.17 -16.00
N GLY A 72 4.83 0.03 -15.50
CA GLY A 72 4.79 -1.23 -16.21
C GLY A 72 3.40 -1.57 -16.76
N ASN A 73 3.10 -2.84 -16.70
CA ASN A 73 1.87 -3.42 -17.23
C ASN A 73 0.82 -3.74 -16.15
N LYS A 74 1.02 -3.24 -14.92
CA LYS A 74 0.15 -3.58 -13.78
C LYS A 74 -0.59 -2.36 -13.23
N VAL A 75 -1.77 -2.62 -12.67
CA VAL A 75 -2.46 -1.77 -11.72
C VAL A 75 -2.66 -2.57 -10.45
N TYR A 76 -2.42 -1.92 -9.32
CA TYR A 76 -2.59 -2.53 -8.01
C TYR A 76 -3.78 -1.91 -7.26
N ALA A 77 -4.42 -2.72 -6.44
CA ALA A 77 -5.28 -2.28 -5.36
C ALA A 77 -4.50 -2.39 -4.05
N VAL A 78 -4.47 -1.33 -3.29
CA VAL A 78 -3.84 -1.22 -1.98
C VAL A 78 -4.95 -1.10 -0.95
N VAL A 79 -5.02 -2.02 -0.03
CA VAL A 79 -6.12 -2.18 0.92
C VAL A 79 -5.60 -1.92 2.31
N ASP A 80 -6.24 -1.01 3.00
CA ASP A 80 -6.06 -0.72 4.43
C ASP A 80 -7.42 -0.93 5.10
N ARG A 81 -7.63 -2.13 5.66
CA ARG A 81 -8.93 -2.55 6.19
C ARG A 81 -9.18 -2.08 7.59
N ASN A 82 -8.14 -2.27 8.41
CA ASN A 82 -8.20 -1.92 9.80
C ASN A 82 -8.13 -0.40 10.02
N LYS A 83 -7.89 0.37 8.92
CA LYS A 83 -7.78 1.83 8.88
C LYS A 83 -6.67 2.37 9.81
N ASP A 84 -5.62 1.56 10.00
CA ASP A 84 -4.44 1.98 10.77
C ASP A 84 -3.48 2.85 9.95
N HIS A 85 -3.85 3.12 8.69
CA HIS A 85 -3.09 3.90 7.73
C HIS A 85 -1.81 3.20 7.26
N LYS A 86 -1.82 1.89 7.27
CA LYS A 86 -0.85 1.01 6.60
C LYS A 86 -1.60 0.01 5.75
N ALA A 87 -1.07 -0.31 4.60
CA ALA A 87 -1.72 -1.31 3.76
C ALA A 87 -1.58 -2.71 4.37
N ASP A 88 -2.71 -3.37 4.57
CA ASP A 88 -2.76 -4.80 4.93
C ASP A 88 -2.45 -5.67 3.71
N GLN A 89 -2.78 -5.18 2.53
CA GLN A 89 -2.64 -5.95 1.31
C GLN A 89 -2.39 -5.10 0.07
N VAL A 90 -1.56 -5.62 -0.85
CA VAL A 90 -1.30 -5.04 -2.17
C VAL A 90 -1.57 -6.11 -3.22
N VAL A 91 -2.59 -5.91 -4.06
CA VAL A 91 -3.05 -6.89 -5.05
C VAL A 91 -2.86 -6.35 -6.46
N ALA A 92 -2.14 -7.08 -7.32
CA ALA A 92 -2.11 -6.77 -8.75
C ALA A 92 -3.45 -7.20 -9.37
N ILE A 93 -4.36 -6.25 -9.59
CA ILE A 93 -5.68 -6.52 -10.18
C ILE A 93 -5.65 -6.60 -11.71
N LEU A 94 -4.67 -5.97 -12.34
CA LEU A 94 -4.41 -6.00 -13.78
C LEU A 94 -2.91 -6.19 -14.02
N ASP A 95 -2.53 -6.99 -15.05
CA ASP A 95 -1.12 -7.32 -15.36
C ASP A 95 -0.81 -7.40 -16.87
N ASP A 96 -1.73 -6.95 -17.74
CA ASP A 96 -1.62 -7.05 -19.20
C ASP A 96 -1.73 -5.69 -19.91
N LEU A 97 -1.39 -4.61 -19.20
CA LEU A 97 -1.55 -3.25 -19.69
C LEU A 97 -0.34 -2.79 -20.53
N ASN A 98 -0.57 -1.84 -21.41
CA ASN A 98 0.48 -1.12 -22.11
C ASN A 98 0.71 0.22 -21.41
N VAL A 99 1.62 0.26 -20.43
CA VAL A 99 1.89 1.43 -19.56
C VAL A 99 0.62 1.87 -18.82
N GLY A 100 0.25 1.12 -17.80
CA GLY A 100 -0.95 1.37 -16.98
C GLY A 100 -0.74 2.50 -15.95
N ASN A 101 -0.26 3.68 -16.38
CA ASN A 101 0.08 4.77 -15.47
C ASN A 101 -1.14 5.49 -14.90
N GLY A 102 -2.10 5.82 -15.75
CA GLY A 102 -3.24 6.66 -15.37
C GLY A 102 -4.36 5.85 -14.74
N VAL A 103 -4.82 6.26 -13.56
CA VAL A 103 -5.97 5.65 -12.88
C VAL A 103 -6.91 6.73 -12.31
N ALA A 104 -8.22 6.55 -12.48
CA ALA A 104 -9.25 7.41 -11.90
C ALA A 104 -10.48 6.61 -11.49
N MET A 105 -11.05 6.93 -10.34
CA MET A 105 -12.35 6.39 -9.91
C MET A 105 -13.44 7.39 -10.23
N VAL A 106 -14.43 6.97 -11.03
CA VAL A 106 -15.56 7.81 -11.43
C VAL A 106 -16.83 6.97 -11.39
N ASP A 107 -17.84 7.42 -10.65
CA ASP A 107 -19.14 6.76 -10.52
C ASP A 107 -19.03 5.25 -10.20
N GLY A 108 -18.12 4.89 -9.28
CA GLY A 108 -17.88 3.51 -8.89
C GLY A 108 -17.16 2.64 -9.93
N HIS A 109 -16.64 3.23 -11.01
CA HIS A 109 -15.85 2.53 -12.02
C HIS A 109 -14.39 2.97 -11.97
N LEU A 110 -13.47 2.01 -12.07
CA LEU A 110 -12.06 2.28 -12.24
C LEU A 110 -11.76 2.51 -13.73
N TYR A 111 -11.27 3.69 -14.06
CA TYR A 111 -10.74 4.01 -15.38
C TYR A 111 -9.23 3.83 -15.37
N VAL A 112 -8.70 3.18 -16.39
CA VAL A 112 -7.26 3.00 -16.60
C VAL A 112 -6.89 3.59 -17.96
N ALA A 113 -6.02 4.61 -17.93
CA ALA A 113 -5.46 5.22 -19.13
C ALA A 113 -4.11 4.57 -19.45
N GLU A 114 -4.13 3.71 -20.45
CA GLU A 114 -2.95 3.11 -21.06
C GLU A 114 -2.36 4.04 -22.14
N GLN A 115 -1.17 3.76 -22.61
CA GLN A 115 -0.53 4.55 -23.65
C GLN A 115 -1.43 4.77 -24.88
N HIS A 116 -2.24 3.78 -25.28
CA HIS A 116 -2.99 3.75 -26.54
C HIS A 116 -4.51 3.76 -26.39
N ARG A 117 -5.03 3.56 -25.18
CA ARG A 117 -6.48 3.47 -24.93
C ARG A 117 -6.85 3.85 -23.50
N ILE A 118 -8.13 4.07 -23.28
CA ILE A 118 -8.75 4.17 -21.96
C ILE A 118 -9.72 3.01 -21.80
N THR A 119 -9.60 2.28 -20.71
CA THR A 119 -10.49 1.19 -20.35
C THR A 119 -11.20 1.50 -19.04
N ARG A 120 -12.40 0.97 -18.89
CA ARG A 120 -13.19 1.06 -17.67
C ARG A 120 -13.47 -0.33 -17.14
N TYR A 121 -13.51 -0.45 -15.81
CA TYR A 121 -13.78 -1.69 -15.07
C TYR A 121 -14.87 -1.41 -14.04
N ALA A 122 -15.92 -2.24 -14.03
CA ALA A 122 -17.04 -2.04 -13.10
C ALA A 122 -16.64 -2.42 -11.67
N ALA A 123 -17.02 -1.57 -10.72
CA ALA A 123 -17.06 -1.78 -9.27
C ALA A 123 -15.96 -2.68 -8.68
N PRO A 124 -14.67 -2.29 -8.77
CA PRO A 124 -13.60 -3.11 -8.20
C PRO A 124 -13.61 -3.13 -6.67
N ASP A 125 -14.43 -2.29 -6.03
CA ASP A 125 -14.36 -2.04 -4.59
C ASP A 125 -14.89 -3.19 -3.73
N PHE A 126 -15.67 -4.11 -4.28
CA PHE A 126 -16.34 -5.14 -3.48
C PHE A 126 -15.71 -6.53 -3.57
N ASP A 127 -14.98 -6.81 -4.64
CA ASP A 127 -14.37 -8.12 -4.82
C ASP A 127 -13.13 -8.04 -5.71
N LEU A 128 -11.95 -7.95 -5.08
CA LEU A 128 -10.66 -7.94 -5.77
C LEU A 128 -10.28 -9.30 -6.38
N THR A 129 -11.10 -10.33 -6.18
CA THR A 129 -10.93 -11.65 -6.81
C THR A 129 -11.66 -11.76 -8.16
N LEU A 130 -12.44 -10.75 -8.53
CA LEU A 130 -13.15 -10.72 -9.81
C LEU A 130 -12.18 -10.79 -10.99
N PRO A 131 -12.58 -11.45 -12.07
CA PRO A 131 -11.78 -11.48 -13.28
C PRO A 131 -11.83 -10.12 -13.99
N PHE A 132 -11.17 -9.09 -13.44
CA PHE A 132 -11.16 -7.72 -13.97
C PHE A 132 -10.89 -7.66 -15.47
N LYS A 133 -10.01 -8.52 -15.97
CA LYS A 133 -9.73 -8.61 -17.40
C LYS A 133 -10.98 -8.95 -18.23
N ALA A 134 -11.85 -9.83 -17.72
CA ALA A 134 -13.10 -10.20 -18.39
C ALA A 134 -14.17 -9.10 -18.30
N MET A 135 -14.02 -8.16 -17.38
CA MET A 135 -14.94 -7.03 -17.18
C MET A 135 -14.46 -5.76 -17.90
N ARG A 136 -13.42 -5.86 -18.72
CA ARG A 136 -12.82 -4.73 -19.44
C ARG A 136 -13.79 -4.19 -20.49
N GLU A 137 -14.08 -2.90 -20.39
CA GLU A 137 -14.77 -2.13 -21.41
C GLU A 137 -13.82 -1.05 -21.97
N VAL A 138 -13.60 -1.07 -23.29
CA VAL A 138 -12.81 -0.04 -23.95
C VAL A 138 -13.67 1.18 -24.17
N VAL A 139 -13.33 2.27 -23.49
CA VAL A 139 -14.04 3.55 -23.55
C VAL A 139 -13.52 4.39 -24.71
N TYR A 140 -12.20 4.41 -24.91
CA TYR A 140 -11.57 5.17 -25.99
C TYR A 140 -10.27 4.49 -26.44
N ASP A 141 -10.11 4.21 -27.73
CA ASP A 141 -8.99 3.45 -28.31
C ASP A 141 -8.15 4.23 -29.34
N LYS A 142 -8.31 5.57 -29.37
CA LYS A 142 -7.65 6.44 -30.35
C LYS A 142 -6.55 7.30 -29.76
N LEU A 143 -5.99 6.92 -28.61
CA LEU A 143 -4.83 7.62 -28.04
C LEU A 143 -3.58 7.30 -28.89
N PRO A 144 -2.66 8.28 -29.09
CA PRO A 144 -1.40 8.05 -29.79
C PRO A 144 -0.56 6.97 -29.09
N ASN A 145 -0.25 5.89 -29.79
CA ASN A 145 0.59 4.81 -29.26
C ASN A 145 2.08 5.16 -29.45
N LYS A 146 2.57 6.13 -28.70
CA LYS A 146 3.95 6.61 -28.74
C LYS A 146 4.59 6.45 -27.36
N ALA A 147 5.77 5.83 -27.30
CA ALA A 147 6.48 5.58 -26.03
C ALA A 147 7.02 6.87 -25.40
N HIS A 148 7.51 7.82 -26.22
CA HIS A 148 8.01 9.11 -25.74
C HIS A 148 6.85 9.92 -25.19
N HIS A 149 6.93 10.36 -23.92
CA HIS A 149 5.87 11.01 -23.15
C HIS A 149 4.53 10.23 -23.20
N GLY A 150 4.64 8.90 -23.23
CA GLY A 150 3.50 7.99 -23.32
C GLY A 150 2.72 7.80 -22.01
N TRP A 151 3.16 8.42 -20.93
CA TRP A 151 2.48 8.42 -19.64
C TRP A 151 1.16 9.18 -19.75
N ARG A 152 0.06 8.52 -19.44
CA ARG A 152 -1.25 9.17 -19.39
C ARG A 152 -1.59 9.46 -17.94
N TYR A 153 -1.93 10.69 -17.62
CA TYR A 153 -2.58 11.03 -16.38
C TYR A 153 -4.06 11.23 -16.65
N ILE A 154 -4.94 10.73 -15.79
CA ILE A 154 -6.39 10.82 -15.96
C ILE A 154 -7.04 11.31 -14.67
N THR A 155 -7.99 12.24 -14.76
CA THR A 155 -8.78 12.69 -13.63
C THR A 155 -10.21 13.00 -14.08
N SER A 156 -11.15 13.09 -13.14
CA SER A 156 -12.50 13.60 -13.40
C SER A 156 -12.60 15.06 -13.04
N GLY A 157 -13.34 15.81 -13.87
CA GLY A 157 -13.63 17.22 -13.61
C GLY A 157 -14.94 17.41 -12.85
N PRO A 158 -15.17 18.64 -12.31
CA PRO A 158 -16.43 19.00 -11.67
C PRO A 158 -17.62 19.00 -12.64
N ASP A 159 -17.38 18.94 -13.95
CA ASP A 159 -18.34 18.76 -15.02
C ASP A 159 -18.66 17.29 -15.33
N ASN A 160 -18.18 16.38 -14.48
CA ASN A 160 -18.35 14.92 -14.61
C ASN A 160 -17.73 14.35 -15.89
N LYS A 161 -16.70 15.01 -16.46
CA LYS A 161 -15.95 14.55 -17.63
C LYS A 161 -14.60 14.02 -17.24
N LEU A 162 -14.07 13.12 -18.06
CA LEU A 162 -12.69 12.63 -17.96
C LEU A 162 -11.74 13.63 -18.64
N TYR A 163 -10.63 13.94 -18.00
CA TYR A 163 -9.53 14.74 -18.52
C TYR A 163 -8.29 13.85 -18.61
N VAL A 164 -7.61 13.86 -19.76
CA VAL A 164 -6.47 12.98 -20.04
C VAL A 164 -5.34 13.75 -20.69
N THR A 165 -4.12 13.60 -20.14
CA THR A 165 -2.92 14.21 -20.72
C THR A 165 -2.39 13.40 -21.89
N ILE A 166 -2.01 14.07 -22.98
CA ILE A 166 -1.42 13.48 -24.17
C ILE A 166 -0.11 14.17 -24.44
N GLY A 167 1.00 13.55 -24.05
CA GLY A 167 2.33 14.13 -24.24
C GLY A 167 2.76 14.24 -25.70
N ALA A 168 3.71 15.14 -25.96
CA ALA A 168 4.36 15.26 -27.28
C ALA A 168 5.15 13.97 -27.61
N PRO A 169 5.17 13.51 -28.85
CA PRO A 169 5.84 12.26 -29.22
C PRO A 169 7.37 12.39 -29.36
N CYS A 170 7.94 13.45 -28.85
CA CYS A 170 9.35 13.84 -29.03
C CYS A 170 9.80 14.84 -27.98
N ASN A 171 11.10 15.09 -27.86
CA ASN A 171 11.60 16.20 -27.03
C ASN A 171 11.08 17.55 -27.54
N ILE A 172 11.22 17.80 -28.88
CA ILE A 172 10.63 18.97 -29.55
C ILE A 172 10.31 18.65 -31.01
N CYS A 173 9.05 18.79 -31.41
CA CYS A 173 8.56 18.58 -32.77
C CYS A 173 7.22 19.31 -32.96
N ASP A 174 6.71 19.26 -34.20
CA ASP A 174 5.35 19.72 -34.52
C ASP A 174 4.35 18.61 -34.14
N PRO A 175 3.53 18.78 -33.10
CA PRO A 175 2.58 17.76 -32.70
C PRO A 175 1.44 17.65 -33.71
N THR A 176 0.89 16.45 -33.86
CA THR A 176 -0.23 16.17 -34.77
C THR A 176 -1.48 15.69 -34.02
N GLY A 177 -2.65 16.05 -34.53
CA GLY A 177 -3.93 15.60 -33.94
C GLY A 177 -4.11 16.07 -32.49
N ILE A 178 -4.18 15.11 -31.56
CA ILE A 178 -4.36 15.36 -30.11
C ILE A 178 -3.03 15.32 -29.32
N GLU A 179 -1.90 15.14 -29.98
CA GLU A 179 -0.58 15.16 -29.32
C GLU A 179 -0.31 16.54 -28.69
N ALA A 180 0.50 16.58 -27.65
CA ALA A 180 0.84 17.78 -26.89
C ALA A 180 -0.41 18.55 -26.41
N SER A 181 -1.34 17.84 -25.77
CA SER A 181 -2.61 18.42 -25.32
C SER A 181 -3.16 17.75 -24.07
N ILE A 182 -4.18 18.37 -23.51
CA ILE A 182 -5.12 17.73 -22.58
C ILE A 182 -6.44 17.58 -23.33
N ILE A 183 -6.94 16.36 -23.43
CA ILE A 183 -8.28 16.07 -23.97
C ILE A 183 -9.29 15.91 -22.86
N ARG A 184 -10.56 16.17 -23.18
CA ARG A 184 -11.71 15.96 -22.31
C ARG A 184 -12.77 15.16 -23.03
N MET A 185 -13.48 14.26 -22.31
CA MET A 185 -14.55 13.44 -22.87
C MET A 185 -15.59 13.06 -21.79
N ASN A 186 -16.75 12.58 -22.23
CA ASN A 186 -17.70 11.97 -21.31
C ASN A 186 -17.15 10.64 -20.74
N PRO A 187 -17.66 10.15 -19.58
CA PRO A 187 -17.25 8.86 -19.01
C PRO A 187 -17.44 7.65 -19.94
N ASP A 188 -18.35 7.73 -20.91
CA ASP A 188 -18.57 6.70 -21.94
C ASP A 188 -17.64 6.81 -23.16
N GLY A 189 -16.70 7.77 -23.15
CA GLY A 189 -15.77 8.03 -24.26
C GLY A 189 -16.33 8.86 -25.38
N SER A 190 -17.56 9.33 -25.29
CA SER A 190 -18.18 10.23 -26.28
C SER A 190 -17.74 11.70 -26.08
N GLN A 191 -18.03 12.55 -27.07
CA GLN A 191 -17.76 13.99 -27.04
C GLN A 191 -16.31 14.34 -26.73
N VAL A 192 -15.35 13.65 -27.35
CA VAL A 192 -13.93 13.93 -27.19
C VAL A 192 -13.57 15.28 -27.81
N GLU A 193 -12.96 16.15 -27.02
CA GLU A 193 -12.47 17.47 -27.46
C GLU A 193 -11.10 17.77 -26.89
N THR A 194 -10.31 18.59 -27.58
CA THR A 194 -9.06 19.11 -27.04
C THR A 194 -9.36 20.28 -26.11
N PHE A 195 -9.10 20.09 -24.81
CA PHE A 195 -9.34 21.09 -23.78
C PHE A 195 -8.23 22.15 -23.72
N ALA A 196 -6.95 21.69 -23.71
CA ALA A 196 -5.76 22.54 -23.69
C ALA A 196 -4.76 22.08 -24.77
N LYS A 197 -4.10 23.01 -25.46
CA LYS A 197 -3.11 22.76 -26.52
C LYS A 197 -1.73 23.29 -26.11
N GLY A 198 -0.69 22.77 -26.74
CA GLY A 198 0.67 23.22 -26.48
C GLY A 198 1.18 22.80 -25.11
N VAL A 199 0.77 21.64 -24.63
CA VAL A 199 1.18 21.00 -23.38
C VAL A 199 2.16 19.89 -23.71
N ARG A 200 3.44 20.04 -23.34
CA ARG A 200 4.51 19.14 -23.80
C ARG A 200 4.47 17.77 -23.13
N ASN A 201 4.55 17.74 -21.81
CA ASN A 201 4.64 16.50 -21.01
C ASN A 201 4.06 16.70 -19.62
N SER A 202 2.75 16.78 -19.55
CA SER A 202 2.01 16.88 -18.29
C SER A 202 1.73 15.49 -17.73
N VAL A 203 2.06 15.27 -16.46
CA VAL A 203 1.81 14.02 -15.73
C VAL A 203 1.19 14.31 -14.36
N GLY A 204 0.45 15.39 -14.23
CA GLY A 204 -0.28 15.77 -13.02
C GLY A 204 -1.36 16.80 -13.31
N MET A 205 -2.56 16.55 -12.81
CA MET A 205 -3.71 17.44 -12.95
C MET A 205 -4.60 17.37 -11.71
N ASP A 206 -5.10 18.53 -11.28
CA ASP A 206 -6.17 18.62 -10.29
C ASP A 206 -6.99 19.90 -10.49
N PHE A 207 -8.19 19.94 -9.94
CA PHE A 207 -9.06 21.11 -10.02
C PHE A 207 -8.92 21.97 -8.76
N GLN A 208 -8.72 23.27 -8.95
CA GLN A 208 -8.62 24.21 -7.83
C GLN A 208 -9.98 24.30 -7.12
N PRO A 209 -10.03 24.08 -5.80
CA PRO A 209 -11.26 24.11 -5.04
C PRO A 209 -12.01 25.44 -5.14
N GLY A 210 -13.29 25.37 -5.50
CA GLY A 210 -14.20 26.52 -5.58
C GLY A 210 -14.07 27.38 -6.85
N THR A 211 -13.25 26.97 -7.85
CA THR A 211 -13.10 27.74 -9.10
C THR A 211 -13.42 26.97 -10.37
N ASN A 212 -13.48 25.64 -10.33
CA ASN A 212 -13.57 24.77 -11.51
C ASN A 212 -12.40 24.93 -12.51
N THR A 213 -11.31 25.59 -12.13
CA THR A 213 -10.13 25.77 -12.96
C THR A 213 -9.27 24.51 -12.90
N LEU A 214 -8.97 23.93 -14.07
CA LEU A 214 -8.01 22.84 -14.18
C LEU A 214 -6.60 23.41 -14.02
N PHE A 215 -5.84 22.88 -13.07
CA PHE A 215 -4.41 23.08 -12.97
C PHE A 215 -3.68 21.81 -13.44
N PHE A 216 -2.52 22.00 -14.05
CA PHE A 216 -1.67 20.89 -14.49
C PHE A 216 -0.19 21.29 -14.49
N THR A 217 0.67 20.33 -14.19
CA THR A 217 2.12 20.46 -14.30
C THR A 217 2.54 20.21 -15.76
N ASP A 218 3.60 20.87 -16.22
CA ASP A 218 4.21 20.58 -17.53
C ASP A 218 5.74 20.64 -17.43
N ASN A 219 6.41 19.64 -18.02
CA ASN A 219 7.86 19.54 -18.00
C ASN A 219 8.45 20.19 -19.24
N GLY A 220 9.42 21.07 -19.05
CA GLY A 220 10.11 21.79 -20.11
C GLY A 220 10.94 20.91 -21.03
N VAL A 221 11.41 21.49 -22.16
CA VAL A 221 12.22 20.79 -23.17
C VAL A 221 13.59 20.41 -22.60
N ASP A 222 14.03 19.18 -22.87
CA ASP A 222 15.33 18.67 -22.41
C ASP A 222 16.49 19.20 -23.24
N LEU A 223 17.69 19.24 -22.64
CA LEU A 223 18.98 19.45 -23.32
C LEU A 223 19.19 20.88 -23.87
N LEU A 224 18.53 21.88 -23.32
CA LEU A 224 18.78 23.30 -23.63
C LEU A 224 19.71 24.00 -22.64
N GLY A 225 20.18 23.28 -21.63
CA GLY A 225 21.07 23.75 -20.57
C GLY A 225 20.61 23.25 -19.20
N ALA A 226 21.36 23.58 -18.16
CA ALA A 226 21.01 23.15 -16.81
C ALA A 226 19.89 24.01 -16.20
N ASP A 227 19.83 25.30 -16.54
CA ASP A 227 18.97 26.27 -15.85
C ASP A 227 17.76 26.72 -16.68
N ILE A 228 17.66 26.24 -17.93
CA ILE A 228 16.54 26.51 -18.84
C ILE A 228 16.18 25.25 -19.65
N PRO A 229 14.89 25.12 -20.03
CA PRO A 229 13.73 25.93 -19.61
C PRO A 229 13.23 25.50 -18.23
N HIS A 230 12.46 26.36 -17.59
CA HIS A 230 11.77 26.03 -16.36
C HIS A 230 10.66 25.01 -16.60
N ASP A 231 10.37 24.17 -15.61
CA ASP A 231 9.15 23.38 -15.53
C ASP A 231 8.00 24.27 -14.99
N GLU A 232 6.74 23.89 -15.26
CA GLU A 232 5.60 24.77 -15.12
C GLU A 232 4.48 24.19 -14.26
N LEU A 233 3.75 25.08 -13.57
CA LEU A 233 2.36 24.87 -13.18
C LEU A 233 1.48 25.79 -14.01
N ASN A 234 0.52 25.22 -14.70
CA ASN A 234 -0.39 25.90 -15.60
C ASN A 234 -1.83 25.91 -15.06
N ALA A 235 -2.63 26.91 -15.44
CA ALA A 235 -4.04 27.03 -15.10
C ALA A 235 -4.91 27.22 -16.35
N ALA A 236 -5.88 26.35 -16.52
CA ALA A 236 -6.84 26.39 -17.64
C ALA A 236 -8.28 26.56 -17.13
N PRO A 237 -8.75 27.81 -16.94
CA PRO A 237 -10.12 28.09 -16.49
C PRO A 237 -11.20 27.75 -17.53
N LYS A 238 -10.81 27.51 -18.78
CA LYS A 238 -11.71 27.20 -19.89
C LYS A 238 -11.00 26.43 -20.99
N ALA A 239 -11.76 25.75 -21.84
CA ALA A 239 -11.25 25.08 -23.03
C ALA A 239 -10.69 26.07 -24.07
N GLY A 240 -9.79 25.56 -24.96
CA GLY A 240 -9.28 26.26 -26.13
C GLY A 240 -8.02 27.07 -25.90
N LEU A 241 -7.46 27.07 -24.68
CA LEU A 241 -6.19 27.75 -24.37
C LEU A 241 -5.00 27.00 -24.95
N HIS A 242 -3.93 27.77 -25.28
CA HIS A 242 -2.66 27.25 -25.80
C HIS A 242 -1.51 27.64 -24.86
N PHE A 243 -0.71 26.64 -24.40
CA PHE A 243 0.31 26.78 -23.36
C PHE A 243 1.75 26.83 -23.87
N GLY A 244 1.95 26.99 -25.18
CA GLY A 244 3.22 27.44 -25.75
C GLY A 244 3.97 26.41 -26.58
N PHE A 245 4.00 25.12 -26.21
CA PHE A 245 4.75 24.11 -26.98
C PHE A 245 4.19 23.94 -28.40
N PRO A 246 5.02 23.84 -29.45
CA PRO A 246 6.49 23.75 -29.45
C PRO A 246 7.21 25.10 -29.59
N PHE A 247 6.52 26.21 -29.63
CA PHE A 247 7.11 27.53 -29.83
C PHE A 247 7.94 28.02 -28.63
N PHE A 248 7.52 27.61 -27.45
CA PHE A 248 8.20 27.83 -26.18
C PHE A 248 8.61 26.47 -25.60
N ALA A 249 9.82 26.42 -25.08
CA ALA A 249 10.41 25.22 -24.50
C ALA A 249 9.94 24.98 -23.05
N GLY A 250 9.47 26.04 -22.40
CA GLY A 250 8.98 26.17 -21.04
C GLY A 250 9.10 27.63 -20.61
N GLY A 251 8.11 28.15 -19.86
CA GLY A 251 8.04 29.56 -19.50
C GLY A 251 8.08 30.49 -20.72
N ASP A 252 8.95 31.47 -20.65
CA ASP A 252 9.21 32.40 -21.77
C ASP A 252 10.36 32.00 -22.69
N ALA A 253 11.01 30.85 -22.42
CA ALA A 253 12.15 30.39 -23.21
C ALA A 253 11.72 29.96 -24.62
N ARG A 254 12.10 30.71 -25.63
CA ARG A 254 11.88 30.37 -27.05
C ARG A 254 12.73 29.17 -27.42
N ASP A 255 12.13 28.15 -28.00
CA ASP A 255 12.91 27.05 -28.53
C ASP A 255 13.74 27.49 -29.76
N PRO A 256 15.06 27.17 -29.82
CA PRO A 256 15.93 27.58 -30.91
C PRO A 256 15.46 27.09 -32.29
N LYS A 257 14.81 25.94 -32.40
CA LYS A 257 14.29 25.40 -33.67
C LYS A 257 13.04 26.13 -34.15
N TRP A 258 12.35 26.83 -33.23
CA TRP A 258 11.06 27.46 -33.50
C TRP A 258 11.09 28.99 -33.42
N GLN A 259 12.29 29.62 -33.18
CA GLN A 259 12.40 31.08 -33.04
C GLN A 259 11.90 31.84 -34.28
N ASN A 260 12.04 31.29 -35.47
CA ASN A 260 11.61 31.92 -36.72
C ASN A 260 10.16 31.62 -37.11
N LYS A 261 9.43 30.82 -36.28
CA LYS A 261 8.02 30.52 -36.49
C LYS A 261 7.16 31.42 -35.61
N THR A 262 6.04 31.87 -36.13
CA THR A 262 5.09 32.70 -35.38
C THR A 262 4.30 31.83 -34.43
N PRO A 263 4.32 32.08 -33.11
CA PRO A 263 3.46 31.38 -32.16
C PRO A 263 1.98 31.76 -32.37
N PRO A 264 1.05 31.02 -31.79
CA PRO A 264 -0.37 31.41 -31.72
C PRO A 264 -0.54 32.85 -31.20
N ALA A 265 -1.58 33.55 -31.66
CA ALA A 265 -1.81 34.95 -31.29
C ALA A 265 -1.96 35.18 -29.78
N SER A 266 -2.39 34.13 -29.04
CA SER A 266 -2.42 34.14 -27.58
C SER A 266 -1.81 32.86 -27.05
N VAL A 267 -0.77 32.98 -26.21
CA VAL A 267 -0.20 31.88 -25.43
C VAL A 267 -0.45 32.18 -23.97
N THR A 268 -1.03 31.22 -23.28
CA THR A 268 -1.28 31.31 -21.84
C THR A 268 0.03 31.05 -21.11
N LYS A 269 0.41 31.96 -20.22
CA LYS A 269 1.61 31.83 -19.39
C LYS A 269 1.38 30.90 -18.23
N PRO A 270 2.43 30.20 -17.74
CA PRO A 270 2.35 29.46 -16.49
C PRO A 270 2.02 30.38 -15.32
N VAL A 271 1.32 29.85 -14.32
CA VAL A 271 1.01 30.56 -13.08
C VAL A 271 2.11 30.43 -12.02
N ALA A 272 2.98 29.44 -12.17
CA ALA A 272 4.23 29.29 -11.44
C ALA A 272 5.26 28.57 -12.30
N GLU A 273 6.52 28.94 -12.12
CA GLU A 273 7.68 28.29 -12.73
C GLU A 273 8.53 27.66 -11.64
N PHE A 274 9.12 26.51 -11.95
CA PHE A 274 9.99 25.75 -11.07
C PHE A 274 11.39 25.66 -11.66
N GLN A 275 12.35 25.29 -10.81
CA GLN A 275 13.70 25.04 -11.28
C GLN A 275 13.70 24.08 -12.46
N ALA A 276 14.49 24.44 -13.50
CA ALA A 276 14.59 23.65 -14.72
C ALA A 276 14.92 22.17 -14.43
N HIS A 277 14.17 21.30 -15.07
CA HIS A 277 14.34 19.84 -14.99
C HIS A 277 14.02 19.21 -13.62
N SER A 278 13.30 19.90 -12.73
CA SER A 278 12.85 19.32 -11.46
C SER A 278 11.80 18.21 -11.63
N ALA A 279 11.22 18.11 -12.82
CA ALA A 279 10.23 17.12 -13.23
C ALA A 279 9.00 17.11 -12.29
N ASN A 280 8.21 18.17 -12.35
CA ASN A 280 6.96 18.28 -11.62
C ASN A 280 5.94 17.31 -12.22
N LEU A 281 5.46 16.36 -11.41
CA LEU A 281 4.51 15.35 -11.83
C LEU A 281 3.18 15.52 -11.11
N GLY A 282 2.67 14.48 -10.43
CA GLY A 282 1.39 14.53 -9.75
C GLY A 282 1.31 15.53 -8.62
N PHE A 283 0.13 16.05 -8.39
CA PHE A 283 -0.12 16.96 -7.29
C PHE A 283 -1.58 16.92 -6.83
N LYS A 284 -1.82 17.48 -5.64
CA LYS A 284 -3.16 17.58 -5.07
C LYS A 284 -3.39 18.92 -4.40
N PHE A 285 -4.54 19.55 -4.65
CA PHE A 285 -5.02 20.64 -3.81
C PHE A 285 -5.46 20.08 -2.47
N TYR A 286 -4.88 20.59 -1.39
CA TYR A 286 -5.22 20.12 -0.05
C TYR A 286 -6.55 20.70 0.42
N THR A 287 -7.50 19.83 0.70
CA THR A 287 -8.84 20.16 1.23
C THR A 287 -9.14 19.44 2.54
N GLY A 288 -8.20 18.64 3.05
CA GLY A 288 -8.30 17.90 4.29
C GLY A 288 -8.34 18.80 5.52
N LYS A 289 -8.66 18.25 6.67
CA LYS A 289 -8.72 18.99 7.95
C LYS A 289 -7.60 18.61 8.92
N GLN A 290 -6.74 17.66 8.54
CA GLN A 290 -5.69 17.18 9.42
C GLN A 290 -4.51 18.16 9.50
N PHE A 291 -4.10 18.76 8.37
CA PHE A 291 -3.00 19.72 8.35
C PHE A 291 -3.44 21.09 8.87
N PRO A 292 -2.49 21.94 9.33
CA PRO A 292 -2.79 23.29 9.76
C PRO A 292 -3.58 24.10 8.73
N GLY A 293 -4.41 25.03 9.19
CA GLY A 293 -5.31 25.82 8.33
C GLY A 293 -4.60 26.54 7.17
N GLU A 294 -3.32 26.87 7.34
CA GLU A 294 -2.50 27.50 6.28
C GLU A 294 -2.21 26.60 5.07
N TYR A 295 -2.49 25.30 5.17
CA TYR A 295 -2.38 24.33 4.05
C TYR A 295 -3.66 24.26 3.23
N GLN A 296 -4.77 24.75 3.73
CA GLN A 296 -6.07 24.69 3.06
C GLN A 296 -6.04 25.41 1.71
N GLY A 297 -6.45 24.71 0.65
CA GLY A 297 -6.50 25.21 -0.71
C GLY A 297 -5.14 25.36 -1.40
N ASN A 298 -4.04 24.98 -0.76
CA ASN A 298 -2.71 24.97 -1.38
C ASN A 298 -2.51 23.69 -2.20
N ALA A 299 -1.66 23.75 -3.23
CA ALA A 299 -1.26 22.58 -3.98
C ALA A 299 0.04 21.98 -3.41
N VAL A 300 0.06 20.66 -3.23
CA VAL A 300 1.29 19.91 -2.91
C VAL A 300 1.69 19.13 -4.15
N ILE A 301 2.87 19.41 -4.69
CA ILE A 301 3.37 18.90 -5.97
C ILE A 301 4.56 17.98 -5.72
N ALA A 302 4.58 16.82 -6.34
CA ALA A 302 5.71 15.90 -6.35
C ALA A 302 6.72 16.31 -7.45
N GLN A 303 7.95 16.62 -7.05
CA GLN A 303 9.09 16.81 -7.96
C GLN A 303 9.89 15.52 -8.04
N HIS A 304 9.76 14.82 -9.17
CA HIS A 304 10.35 13.50 -9.41
C HIS A 304 11.87 13.53 -9.54
N GLY A 305 12.40 14.70 -9.93
CA GLY A 305 13.84 14.96 -10.01
C GLY A 305 14.43 14.80 -11.40
N SER A 306 15.57 15.47 -11.58
CA SER A 306 16.27 15.59 -12.87
C SER A 306 16.99 14.31 -13.25
N TRP A 307 17.01 13.99 -14.54
CA TRP A 307 17.84 12.92 -15.11
C TRP A 307 18.99 13.45 -16.00
N ASN A 308 18.88 14.70 -16.45
CA ASN A 308 19.73 15.32 -17.47
C ASN A 308 20.58 16.48 -16.94
N ARG A 309 20.78 16.56 -15.64
CA ARG A 309 21.66 17.54 -14.96
C ARG A 309 22.85 16.87 -14.32
N LYS A 310 24.01 17.55 -14.33
CA LYS A 310 25.20 17.11 -13.58
C LYS A 310 24.97 17.17 -12.07
N GLU A 311 24.31 18.23 -11.63
CA GLU A 311 23.92 18.44 -10.24
C GLU A 311 22.40 18.17 -10.17
N PRO A 312 21.98 17.07 -9.55
CA PRO A 312 20.58 16.70 -9.45
C PRO A 312 19.76 17.76 -8.74
N VAL A 313 18.49 17.94 -9.17
CA VAL A 313 17.53 18.86 -8.55
C VAL A 313 16.15 18.21 -8.50
N GLY A 314 15.23 18.76 -7.71
CA GLY A 314 13.92 18.14 -7.45
C GLY A 314 14.04 17.10 -6.35
N TYR A 315 13.42 15.93 -6.51
CA TYR A 315 13.37 14.85 -5.53
C TYR A 315 12.81 15.33 -4.18
N GLN A 316 11.69 16.04 -4.23
CA GLN A 316 11.08 16.69 -3.09
C GLN A 316 9.59 16.93 -3.30
N LEU A 317 8.89 17.37 -2.27
CA LEU A 317 7.56 17.93 -2.37
C LEU A 317 7.63 19.44 -2.22
N VAL A 318 6.91 20.15 -3.09
CA VAL A 318 6.76 21.60 -2.99
C VAL A 318 5.31 21.96 -2.71
N ARG A 319 5.11 23.02 -1.92
CA ARG A 319 3.83 23.64 -1.62
C ARG A 319 3.68 24.92 -2.40
N VAL A 320 2.64 25.03 -3.22
CA VAL A 320 2.23 26.25 -3.88
C VAL A 320 1.09 26.87 -3.09
N THR A 321 1.26 28.09 -2.60
CA THR A 321 0.26 28.81 -1.83
C THR A 321 -0.51 29.78 -2.73
N PHE A 322 -1.73 30.10 -2.35
CA PHE A 322 -2.63 30.98 -3.10
C PHE A 322 -3.11 32.13 -2.21
N ASP A 323 -3.39 33.25 -2.84
CA ASP A 323 -4.01 34.40 -2.18
C ASP A 323 -5.56 34.28 -2.12
N GLU A 324 -6.23 35.26 -1.57
CA GLU A 324 -7.70 35.29 -1.47
C GLU A 324 -8.39 35.32 -2.84
N GLN A 325 -7.70 35.83 -3.87
CA GLN A 325 -8.16 35.84 -5.26
C GLN A 325 -7.85 34.55 -6.01
N LYS A 326 -7.34 33.52 -5.28
CA LYS A 326 -6.96 32.21 -5.84
C LYS A 326 -5.81 32.28 -6.85
N GLN A 327 -4.99 33.34 -6.81
CA GLN A 327 -3.77 33.44 -7.60
C GLN A 327 -2.58 32.87 -6.83
N VAL A 328 -1.58 32.35 -7.55
CA VAL A 328 -0.36 31.84 -6.92
C VAL A 328 0.34 32.97 -6.18
N LYS A 329 0.62 32.76 -4.90
CA LYS A 329 1.31 33.71 -4.02
C LYS A 329 2.78 33.36 -3.87
N GLU A 330 3.09 32.07 -3.63
CA GLU A 330 4.44 31.62 -3.30
C GLU A 330 4.59 30.11 -3.52
N THR A 331 5.81 29.69 -3.84
CA THR A 331 6.22 28.29 -3.90
C THR A 331 7.29 28.02 -2.84
N LYS A 332 7.09 27.00 -2.01
CA LYS A 332 7.99 26.60 -0.93
C LYS A 332 8.28 25.10 -0.98
N VAL A 333 9.47 24.71 -0.58
CA VAL A 333 9.74 23.29 -0.27
C VAL A 333 8.86 22.89 0.92
N PHE A 334 8.20 21.74 0.79
CA PHE A 334 7.37 21.17 1.85
C PHE A 334 8.12 20.05 2.57
N ILE A 335 8.54 19.02 1.84
CA ILE A 335 9.35 17.92 2.37
C ILE A 335 10.44 17.64 1.35
N ASP A 336 11.68 17.51 1.81
CA ASP A 336 12.82 17.13 0.97
C ASP A 336 13.72 16.11 1.69
N GLY A 337 14.86 15.75 1.05
CA GLY A 337 15.82 14.81 1.59
C GLY A 337 15.87 13.48 0.86
N TRP A 338 15.03 13.25 -0.16
CA TRP A 338 15.21 12.13 -1.11
C TRP A 338 16.47 12.29 -1.97
N LEU A 339 17.01 13.51 -2.03
CA LEU A 339 18.31 13.84 -2.58
C LEU A 339 19.23 14.30 -1.43
N SER A 340 20.36 13.63 -1.27
CA SER A 340 21.36 13.99 -0.25
C SER A 340 22.14 15.24 -0.66
N ALA A 341 22.88 15.83 0.29
CA ALA A 341 23.76 16.95 0.02
C ALA A 341 24.94 16.58 -0.92
N GLU A 342 25.29 15.30 -0.95
CA GLU A 342 26.34 14.73 -1.79
C GLU A 342 25.86 14.41 -3.22
N GLY A 343 24.55 14.61 -3.51
CA GLY A 343 23.93 14.37 -4.79
C GLY A 343 23.44 12.93 -4.99
N GLU A 344 23.37 12.13 -3.93
CA GLU A 344 22.82 10.78 -3.98
C GLU A 344 21.30 10.79 -3.88
N VAL A 345 20.65 10.12 -4.81
CA VAL A 345 19.18 9.99 -4.88
C VAL A 345 18.78 8.64 -4.31
N TRP A 346 17.93 8.65 -3.29
CA TRP A 346 17.41 7.42 -2.71
C TRP A 346 15.89 7.25 -2.86
N GLY A 347 15.16 8.22 -3.37
CA GLY A 347 13.73 8.13 -3.64
C GLY A 347 13.26 9.17 -4.66
N ARG A 348 12.09 8.94 -5.29
CA ARG A 348 11.55 9.75 -6.38
C ARG A 348 10.04 9.95 -6.24
N PRO A 349 9.59 10.99 -5.52
CA PRO A 349 8.17 11.34 -5.40
C PRO A 349 7.51 11.48 -6.78
N ASN A 350 6.34 10.86 -6.98
CA ASN A 350 5.70 10.82 -8.28
C ASN A 350 4.28 11.43 -8.29
N ASP A 351 3.40 10.99 -7.42
CA ASP A 351 2.01 11.46 -7.35
C ASP A 351 1.58 11.72 -5.91
N VAL A 352 0.55 12.53 -5.74
CA VAL A 352 -0.01 12.91 -4.44
C VAL A 352 -1.50 12.63 -4.41
N LEU A 353 -1.96 11.88 -3.42
CA LEU A 353 -3.38 11.58 -3.18
C LEU A 353 -3.75 11.99 -1.75
N GLN A 354 -4.91 12.61 -1.57
CA GLN A 354 -5.44 12.91 -0.23
C GLN A 354 -6.37 11.81 0.24
N LEU A 355 -6.14 11.30 1.46
CA LEU A 355 -7.02 10.36 2.13
C LEU A 355 -8.18 11.08 2.85
N PRO A 356 -9.27 10.37 3.18
CA PRO A 356 -10.43 10.94 3.88
C PRO A 356 -10.11 11.53 5.26
N ASP A 357 -9.10 11.01 5.96
CA ASP A 357 -8.63 11.54 7.24
C ASP A 357 -7.85 12.85 7.11
N GLY A 358 -7.57 13.30 5.90
CA GLY A 358 -6.82 14.50 5.58
C GLY A 358 -5.31 14.30 5.48
N SER A 359 -4.78 13.10 5.66
CA SER A 359 -3.38 12.80 5.36
C SER A 359 -3.16 12.72 3.84
N LEU A 360 -1.90 12.83 3.40
CA LEU A 360 -1.52 12.67 2.01
C LEU A 360 -0.73 11.38 1.80
N LEU A 361 -1.01 10.70 0.69
CA LEU A 361 -0.17 9.65 0.17
C LEU A 361 0.73 10.21 -0.93
N VAL A 362 1.97 9.72 -0.99
CA VAL A 362 2.95 10.08 -2.03
C VAL A 362 3.54 8.80 -2.60
N SER A 363 3.36 8.56 -3.89
CA SER A 363 3.96 7.40 -4.56
C SER A 363 5.43 7.67 -4.92
N ASP A 364 6.23 6.61 -4.91
CA ASP A 364 7.65 6.61 -5.29
C ASP A 364 7.91 5.43 -6.24
N ASP A 365 8.15 5.71 -7.50
CA ASP A 365 8.37 4.68 -8.53
C ASP A 365 9.81 4.13 -8.55
N TYR A 366 10.72 4.74 -7.80
CA TYR A 366 12.10 4.30 -7.65
C TYR A 366 12.22 3.20 -6.58
N ASN A 367 11.67 3.45 -5.40
CA ASN A 367 11.66 2.48 -4.30
C ASN A 367 10.51 1.47 -4.40
N GLY A 368 9.47 1.78 -5.18
CA GLY A 368 8.27 0.96 -5.22
C GLY A 368 7.48 1.02 -3.92
N VAL A 369 7.36 2.20 -3.35
CA VAL A 369 6.62 2.42 -2.10
C VAL A 369 5.61 3.58 -2.25
N ILE A 370 4.68 3.63 -1.32
CA ILE A 370 3.80 4.76 -1.10
C ILE A 370 4.06 5.27 0.31
N TYR A 371 4.44 6.53 0.44
CA TYR A 371 4.59 7.21 1.72
C TYR A 371 3.26 7.80 2.16
N ARG A 372 3.02 7.86 3.47
CA ARG A 372 1.93 8.62 4.09
C ARG A 372 2.49 9.81 4.85
N ILE A 373 1.97 10.98 4.57
CA ILE A 373 2.26 12.23 5.28
C ILE A 373 1.09 12.56 6.16
N SER A 374 1.33 12.64 7.46
CA SER A 374 0.32 12.96 8.48
C SER A 374 0.79 14.13 9.36
N TYR A 375 -0.14 14.76 10.08
CA TYR A 375 0.13 15.85 11.00
C TYR A 375 -0.52 15.57 12.35
N ASP A 376 0.27 15.58 13.44
CA ASP A 376 -0.22 15.38 14.81
C ASP A 376 -0.03 16.62 15.71
N GLY A 377 0.50 17.73 15.16
CA GLY A 377 0.70 18.98 15.90
C GLY A 377 1.86 18.95 16.90
N LYS A 378 2.60 17.87 16.98
CA LYS A 378 3.79 17.75 17.82
C LYS A 378 5.03 18.05 16.98
N ALA A 379 5.90 18.94 17.46
CA ALA A 379 7.20 19.12 16.82
C ALA A 379 7.91 17.76 16.74
N PRO A 380 8.61 17.44 15.63
CA PRO A 380 9.43 16.26 15.57
C PRO A 380 10.42 16.34 16.73
N GLY A 381 10.23 15.49 17.73
CA GLY A 381 11.16 15.40 18.84
C GLY A 381 12.53 15.18 18.21
N LYS A 382 13.50 16.09 18.49
CA LYS A 382 14.90 15.76 18.28
C LYS A 382 15.06 14.36 18.83
N GLN A 383 15.30 13.40 17.96
CA GLN A 383 15.76 12.09 18.40
C GLN A 383 17.08 12.32 19.10
N ALA A 384 17.01 12.61 20.39
CA ALA A 384 18.14 12.48 21.26
C ALA A 384 18.46 10.98 21.26
N ALA A 385 19.59 10.65 20.65
CA ALA A 385 20.32 9.47 21.06
C ALA A 385 20.65 9.65 22.54
N THR A 386 19.74 9.25 23.39
CA THR A 386 19.99 8.98 24.79
C THR A 386 18.98 7.92 25.18
N SER A 387 19.53 6.76 25.48
CA SER A 387 18.95 5.80 26.38
C SER A 387 18.49 6.54 27.66
N ALA A 388 17.24 6.92 27.71
CA ALA A 388 16.52 7.00 28.95
C ALA A 388 15.48 5.90 28.82
N ALA A 389 15.70 4.80 29.50
CA ALA A 389 14.69 3.83 29.79
C ALA A 389 13.50 4.60 30.39
N ALA A 390 12.52 4.94 29.53
CA ALA A 390 11.18 5.09 30.04
C ALA A 390 10.93 3.75 30.72
N THR A 391 10.69 3.75 31.99
CA THR A 391 10.19 2.60 32.73
C THR A 391 8.94 2.18 31.98
N ALA A 392 9.10 1.18 31.10
CA ALA A 392 8.00 0.52 30.46
C ALA A 392 7.16 -0.06 31.59
N ASP A 393 5.97 0.46 31.72
CA ASP A 393 5.01 -0.03 32.69
C ASP A 393 4.64 -1.45 32.23
N ASN A 394 5.34 -2.46 32.75
CA ASN A 394 5.02 -3.88 32.58
C ASN A 394 3.69 -4.13 33.28
N LYS A 395 2.61 -3.64 32.70
CA LYS A 395 1.28 -3.74 33.29
C LYS A 395 0.71 -5.11 33.01
N THR A 396 0.66 -5.94 34.03
CA THR A 396 -0.07 -7.20 33.99
C THR A 396 -1.52 -6.96 34.38
N LEU A 397 -2.45 -7.34 33.53
CA LEU A 397 -3.86 -7.37 33.83
C LEU A 397 -4.25 -8.80 34.25
N THR A 398 -5.03 -8.94 35.31
CA THR A 398 -5.41 -10.24 35.89
C THR A 398 -6.92 -10.43 35.86
N GLY A 399 -7.39 -11.64 36.14
CA GLY A 399 -8.81 -11.94 36.34
C GLY A 399 -9.55 -12.28 35.05
N PHE A 400 -8.84 -12.83 34.06
CA PHE A 400 -9.43 -13.43 32.87
C PHE A 400 -9.66 -14.92 33.06
N ALA A 401 -10.74 -15.43 32.47
CA ALA A 401 -11.09 -16.84 32.50
C ALA A 401 -10.49 -17.58 31.28
N MET A 402 -9.24 -18.02 31.40
CA MET A 402 -8.50 -18.68 30.32
C MET A 402 -8.42 -17.80 29.05
N PRO A 403 -7.73 -16.64 29.08
CA PRO A 403 -7.56 -15.77 27.91
C PRO A 403 -6.71 -16.50 26.87
N GLU A 404 -7.22 -16.63 25.65
CA GLU A 404 -6.55 -17.42 24.62
C GLU A 404 -5.97 -16.53 23.51
N SER A 405 -6.75 -15.61 22.96
CA SER A 405 -6.29 -14.70 21.92
C SER A 405 -6.55 -13.24 22.30
N VAL A 406 -5.74 -12.35 21.76
CA VAL A 406 -5.85 -10.91 21.98
C VAL A 406 -5.72 -10.17 20.65
N PHE A 407 -6.56 -9.18 20.43
CA PHE A 407 -6.50 -8.27 19.30
C PHE A 407 -6.54 -6.82 19.81
N ALA A 408 -5.59 -5.99 19.36
CA ALA A 408 -5.62 -4.56 19.65
C ALA A 408 -6.10 -3.80 18.40
N ALA A 409 -7.26 -3.18 18.52
CA ALA A 409 -7.78 -2.33 17.46
C ALA A 409 -6.99 -1.02 17.33
N PRO A 410 -6.98 -0.38 16.15
CA PRO A 410 -6.20 0.83 15.90
C PRO A 410 -6.56 2.02 16.79
N ASP A 411 -7.78 2.07 17.31
CA ASP A 411 -8.24 3.07 18.27
C ASP A 411 -7.74 2.82 19.71
N GLY A 412 -6.97 1.74 19.91
CA GLY A 412 -6.39 1.35 21.19
C GLY A 412 -7.28 0.49 22.07
N VAL A 413 -8.48 0.15 21.61
CA VAL A 413 -9.35 -0.83 22.28
C VAL A 413 -8.77 -2.23 22.11
N VAL A 414 -8.74 -3.01 23.18
CA VAL A 414 -8.22 -4.38 23.15
C VAL A 414 -9.38 -5.37 23.36
N TYR A 415 -9.40 -6.41 22.53
CA TYR A 415 -10.36 -7.50 22.60
C TYR A 415 -9.64 -8.79 22.99
N ILE A 416 -10.25 -9.57 23.88
CA ILE A 416 -9.70 -10.82 24.38
C ILE A 416 -10.76 -11.89 24.30
N SER A 417 -10.43 -13.04 23.70
CA SER A 417 -11.23 -14.24 23.82
C SER A 417 -10.95 -14.91 25.16
N GLU A 418 -11.99 -15.21 25.91
CA GLU A 418 -11.91 -15.96 27.16
C GLU A 418 -12.70 -17.26 27.01
N ILE A 419 -12.01 -18.40 27.13
CA ILE A 419 -12.61 -19.72 26.96
C ILE A 419 -13.65 -20.01 28.08
N GLY A 420 -13.41 -19.54 29.29
CA GLY A 420 -14.18 -19.95 30.45
C GLY A 420 -13.65 -21.27 31.04
N GLU A 421 -14.49 -22.27 31.14
CA GLU A 421 -14.11 -23.63 31.50
C GLU A 421 -13.98 -24.48 30.22
N PHE A 422 -12.81 -25.02 29.96
CA PHE A 422 -12.52 -25.75 28.72
C PHE A 422 -13.48 -26.91 28.44
N GLY A 423 -14.11 -26.91 27.28
CA GLY A 423 -15.09 -27.92 26.86
C GLY A 423 -16.51 -27.69 27.38
N LYS A 424 -16.77 -26.57 28.06
CA LYS A 424 -18.09 -26.21 28.54
C LYS A 424 -18.74 -25.19 27.62
N ALA A 425 -19.81 -25.59 26.99
CA ALA A 425 -20.51 -24.73 26.05
C ALA A 425 -21.23 -23.56 26.76
N GLY A 426 -21.12 -22.36 26.17
CA GLY A 426 -21.92 -21.18 26.55
C GLY A 426 -21.36 -20.34 27.67
N ASP A 427 -20.16 -20.60 28.18
CA ASP A 427 -19.51 -19.77 29.22
C ASP A 427 -18.31 -18.97 28.69
N GLY A 428 -17.95 -19.16 27.42
CA GLY A 428 -16.96 -18.36 26.73
C GLY A 428 -17.49 -16.97 26.37
N LYS A 429 -16.57 -16.00 26.29
CA LYS A 429 -16.91 -14.60 26.00
C LYS A 429 -15.80 -13.85 25.27
N ILE A 430 -16.14 -12.69 24.73
CA ILE A 430 -15.18 -11.66 24.29
C ILE A 430 -15.20 -10.51 25.27
N THR A 431 -14.08 -10.24 25.91
CA THR A 431 -13.90 -9.08 26.79
C THR A 431 -13.29 -7.93 26.00
N GLN A 432 -13.91 -6.76 26.08
CA GLN A 432 -13.40 -5.50 25.56
C GLN A 432 -12.73 -4.71 26.68
N ILE A 433 -11.53 -4.18 26.41
CA ILE A 433 -10.80 -3.27 27.29
C ILE A 433 -10.68 -1.93 26.59
N ALA A 434 -11.32 -0.90 27.11
CA ALA A 434 -11.21 0.45 26.57
C ALA A 434 -9.82 1.07 26.83
N THR A 435 -9.51 2.16 26.15
CA THR A 435 -8.22 2.88 26.28
C THR A 435 -7.94 3.41 27.69
N ASP A 436 -8.98 3.64 28.48
CA ASP A 436 -8.89 4.01 29.89
C ASP A 436 -8.69 2.80 30.84
N GLY A 437 -8.67 1.59 30.31
CA GLY A 437 -8.54 0.33 31.03
C GLY A 437 -9.86 -0.25 31.54
N THR A 438 -10.99 0.39 31.28
CA THR A 438 -12.32 -0.14 31.65
C THR A 438 -12.60 -1.42 30.86
N ARG A 439 -13.07 -2.46 31.57
CA ARG A 439 -13.42 -3.76 31.00
C ARG A 439 -14.91 -3.98 30.94
N LYS A 440 -15.40 -4.53 29.86
CA LYS A 440 -16.79 -5.02 29.75
C LYS A 440 -16.82 -6.31 28.93
N SER A 441 -17.80 -7.16 29.19
CA SER A 441 -18.13 -8.22 28.25
C SER A 441 -18.78 -7.60 27.03
N LEU A 442 -18.21 -7.87 25.83
CA LEU A 442 -18.76 -7.45 24.55
C LEU A 442 -19.75 -8.49 24.02
N ALA A 443 -19.40 -9.77 24.14
CA ALA A 443 -20.21 -10.89 23.69
C ALA A 443 -20.05 -12.06 24.65
N ASP A 444 -21.15 -12.66 25.09
CA ASP A 444 -21.20 -13.79 25.98
C ASP A 444 -21.86 -14.99 25.29
N GLY A 445 -21.72 -16.19 25.84
CA GLY A 445 -22.41 -17.39 25.35
C GLY A 445 -21.71 -18.09 24.20
N LEU A 446 -20.43 -17.82 24.00
CA LEU A 446 -19.56 -18.61 23.12
C LEU A 446 -19.21 -19.94 23.82
N ASN A 447 -18.73 -20.93 23.02
CA ASN A 447 -18.42 -22.24 23.61
C ASN A 447 -17.00 -22.29 24.16
N ASP A 448 -15.99 -22.37 23.29
CA ASP A 448 -14.56 -22.23 23.63
C ASP A 448 -13.93 -21.27 22.61
N PRO A 449 -14.18 -19.93 22.70
CA PRO A 449 -13.64 -18.98 21.75
C PRO A 449 -12.12 -18.92 21.87
N LYS A 450 -11.44 -19.04 20.72
CA LYS A 450 -9.98 -19.02 20.60
C LYS A 450 -9.53 -17.86 19.73
N GLY A 451 -8.73 -18.11 18.72
CA GLY A 451 -8.18 -17.11 17.83
C GLY A 451 -9.22 -16.10 17.36
N LEU A 452 -8.85 -14.83 17.39
CA LEU A 452 -9.71 -13.74 16.95
C LEU A 452 -8.94 -12.72 16.13
N ASP A 453 -9.58 -12.25 15.06
CA ASP A 453 -9.10 -11.18 14.21
C ASP A 453 -10.25 -10.28 13.81
N MET A 454 -9.95 -9.09 13.28
CA MET A 454 -10.94 -8.07 12.95
C MET A 454 -10.94 -7.70 11.48
N PHE A 455 -12.14 -7.61 10.91
CA PHE A 455 -12.35 -7.08 9.57
C PHE A 455 -13.58 -6.19 9.53
N ASP A 456 -13.43 -4.95 9.03
CA ASP A 456 -14.49 -3.95 8.87
C ASP A 456 -15.36 -3.74 10.14
N GLY A 457 -14.68 -3.59 11.29
CA GLY A 457 -15.34 -3.39 12.59
C GLY A 457 -16.05 -4.63 13.14
N GLN A 458 -15.80 -5.78 12.54
CA GLN A 458 -16.36 -7.07 12.94
C GLN A 458 -15.24 -7.99 13.43
N LEU A 459 -15.33 -8.49 14.65
CA LEU A 459 -14.45 -9.54 15.16
C LEU A 459 -14.91 -10.89 14.61
N TYR A 460 -13.97 -11.70 14.15
CA TYR A 460 -14.19 -13.09 13.78
C TYR A 460 -13.51 -13.97 14.80
N VAL A 461 -14.20 -14.99 15.24
CA VAL A 461 -13.81 -15.83 16.38
C VAL A 461 -13.93 -17.30 16.00
N ALA A 462 -12.86 -18.07 16.20
CA ALA A 462 -12.92 -19.52 16.14
C ALA A 462 -13.59 -20.05 17.40
N ASP A 463 -14.73 -20.71 17.28
CA ASP A 463 -15.54 -21.18 18.41
C ASP A 463 -15.85 -22.66 18.27
N VAL A 464 -14.94 -23.51 18.73
CA VAL A 464 -14.95 -24.98 18.69
C VAL A 464 -14.97 -25.56 17.25
N ASP A 465 -16.13 -25.59 16.61
CA ASP A 465 -16.36 -26.20 15.30
C ASP A 465 -17.15 -25.26 14.35
N ARG A 466 -17.24 -23.98 14.71
CA ARG A 466 -17.90 -22.90 13.95
C ARG A 466 -17.06 -21.63 13.97
N VAL A 467 -17.30 -20.71 13.05
CA VAL A 467 -16.76 -19.35 13.10
C VAL A 467 -17.89 -18.36 13.34
N VAL A 468 -17.73 -17.52 14.35
CA VAL A 468 -18.69 -16.51 14.78
C VAL A 468 -18.13 -15.14 14.47
N ARG A 469 -18.97 -14.25 13.95
CA ARG A 469 -18.69 -12.83 13.80
C ARG A 469 -19.38 -12.06 14.89
N VAL A 470 -18.65 -11.14 15.53
CA VAL A 470 -19.16 -10.27 16.61
C VAL A 470 -18.98 -8.81 16.18
N ASP A 471 -20.05 -8.06 16.15
CA ASP A 471 -19.98 -6.61 15.89
C ASP A 471 -19.27 -5.90 17.05
N ALA A 472 -18.18 -5.19 16.76
CA ALA A 472 -17.31 -4.60 17.78
C ALA A 472 -17.96 -3.46 18.60
N GLN A 473 -19.06 -2.88 18.10
CA GLN A 473 -19.79 -1.82 18.80
C GLN A 473 -20.93 -2.36 19.66
N SER A 474 -21.75 -3.23 19.07
CA SER A 474 -22.99 -3.73 19.69
C SER A 474 -22.85 -5.08 20.40
N GLY A 475 -21.82 -5.85 20.10
CA GLY A 475 -21.65 -7.22 20.56
C GLY A 475 -22.58 -8.24 19.88
N GLN A 476 -23.30 -7.82 18.83
CA GLN A 476 -24.21 -8.72 18.11
C GLN A 476 -23.45 -9.85 17.44
N GLN A 477 -23.84 -11.09 17.71
CA GLN A 477 -23.21 -12.28 17.19
C GLN A 477 -23.92 -12.82 15.94
N THR A 478 -23.15 -13.30 14.97
CA THR A 478 -23.65 -13.98 13.76
C THR A 478 -22.75 -15.16 13.41
N VAL A 479 -23.30 -16.34 13.23
CA VAL A 479 -22.54 -17.50 12.75
C VAL A 479 -22.28 -17.34 11.25
N VAL A 480 -21.01 -17.16 10.86
CA VAL A 480 -20.60 -17.00 9.44
C VAL A 480 -20.26 -18.34 8.78
N ALA A 481 -19.81 -19.32 9.56
CA ALA A 481 -19.62 -20.70 9.11
C ALA A 481 -20.04 -21.67 10.22
N ALA A 482 -21.20 -22.27 10.05
CA ALA A 482 -21.65 -23.34 10.96
C ALA A 482 -20.88 -24.64 10.63
N THR A 483 -20.83 -25.57 11.55
CA THR A 483 -20.19 -26.92 11.41
C THR A 483 -20.54 -27.59 10.09
N SER A 484 -21.80 -27.47 9.62
CA SER A 484 -22.28 -28.08 8.38
C SER A 484 -21.80 -27.39 7.10
N ALA A 485 -21.24 -26.18 7.19
CA ALA A 485 -20.69 -25.45 6.04
C ALA A 485 -19.30 -25.95 5.64
N PHE A 486 -18.60 -26.61 6.55
CA PHE A 486 -17.25 -27.11 6.29
C PHE A 486 -17.27 -28.40 5.43
N PRO A 487 -16.27 -28.59 4.54
CA PRO A 487 -16.16 -29.79 3.70
C PRO A 487 -16.05 -31.11 4.51
N ARG A 488 -15.61 -31.01 5.74
CA ARG A 488 -15.63 -32.05 6.78
C ARG A 488 -15.91 -31.39 8.12
N LYS A 489 -16.39 -32.17 9.08
CA LYS A 489 -16.58 -31.62 10.44
C LYS A 489 -15.24 -31.16 11.01
N PRO A 490 -15.09 -29.90 11.41
CA PRO A 490 -13.94 -29.44 12.17
C PRO A 490 -13.81 -30.20 13.49
N VAL A 491 -12.59 -30.38 13.95
CA VAL A 491 -12.30 -31.09 15.23
C VAL A 491 -11.97 -30.08 16.32
N PHE A 492 -11.11 -29.09 16.00
CA PHE A 492 -10.62 -28.13 16.96
C PHE A 492 -10.18 -26.87 16.21
N LEU A 493 -11.14 -26.01 15.84
CA LEU A 493 -10.82 -24.70 15.27
C LEU A 493 -10.06 -23.90 16.32
N ASN A 494 -8.95 -23.30 15.88
CA ASN A 494 -8.02 -22.67 16.79
C ASN A 494 -7.79 -21.21 16.42
N ASP A 495 -6.93 -20.89 15.49
CA ASP A 495 -6.59 -19.51 15.17
C ASP A 495 -7.24 -19.00 13.89
N ILE A 496 -7.40 -17.68 13.80
CA ILE A 496 -8.00 -16.96 12.67
C ILE A 496 -7.05 -15.90 12.16
N GLU A 497 -6.91 -15.85 10.84
CA GLU A 497 -6.26 -14.79 10.10
C GLU A 497 -7.14 -14.34 8.95
N ILE A 498 -7.26 -13.04 8.69
CA ILE A 498 -8.14 -12.50 7.65
C ILE A 498 -7.32 -11.81 6.57
N ASP A 499 -7.49 -12.24 5.32
CA ASP A 499 -6.81 -11.61 4.19
C ASP A 499 -7.49 -10.31 3.73
N GLY A 500 -6.84 -9.58 2.78
CA GLY A 500 -7.24 -8.35 2.19
C GLY A 500 -8.62 -8.31 1.55
N LEU A 501 -9.19 -9.44 1.39
CA LEU A 501 -10.46 -9.62 0.71
C LEU A 501 -11.58 -9.98 1.68
N GLY A 502 -11.28 -9.98 3.01
CA GLY A 502 -12.20 -10.48 4.03
C GLY A 502 -12.39 -12.00 3.98
N ASN A 503 -11.48 -12.74 3.32
CA ASN A 503 -11.50 -14.17 3.48
C ASN A 503 -10.88 -14.53 4.83
N VAL A 504 -11.59 -15.32 5.58
CA VAL A 504 -11.17 -15.81 6.89
C VAL A 504 -10.46 -17.15 6.69
N TYR A 505 -9.21 -17.21 7.10
CA TYR A 505 -8.48 -18.46 7.24
C TYR A 505 -8.58 -18.91 8.67
N VAL A 506 -8.93 -20.17 8.86
CA VAL A 506 -9.05 -20.75 10.21
C VAL A 506 -8.30 -22.06 10.27
N SER A 507 -7.43 -22.20 11.27
CA SER A 507 -6.72 -23.44 11.54
C SER A 507 -7.63 -24.44 12.27
N ASP A 508 -7.53 -25.70 11.92
CA ASP A 508 -8.11 -26.83 12.65
C ASP A 508 -6.96 -27.70 13.17
N SER A 509 -6.68 -27.63 14.45
CA SER A 509 -5.59 -28.37 15.07
C SER A 509 -5.84 -29.88 15.11
N GLY A 510 -7.05 -30.33 14.80
CA GLY A 510 -7.43 -31.76 14.87
C GLY A 510 -7.47 -32.29 16.30
N ASP A 511 -7.47 -33.65 16.43
CA ASP A 511 -7.34 -34.32 17.72
C ASP A 511 -5.88 -34.26 18.25
N ASP A 512 -5.62 -34.83 19.41
CA ASP A 512 -4.29 -34.85 20.03
C ASP A 512 -3.20 -35.52 19.18
N ASN A 513 -3.59 -36.34 18.21
CA ASN A 513 -2.70 -36.96 17.24
C ASN A 513 -2.62 -36.21 15.93
N GLY A 514 -3.37 -35.09 15.79
CA GLY A 514 -3.48 -34.29 14.58
C GLY A 514 -4.41 -34.89 13.52
N LYS A 515 -5.22 -35.87 13.88
CA LYS A 515 -6.22 -36.41 12.94
C LYS A 515 -7.33 -35.39 12.76
N GLY A 516 -7.64 -35.11 11.51
CA GLY A 516 -8.62 -34.08 11.17
C GLY A 516 -8.06 -32.66 11.21
N ALA A 517 -6.75 -32.48 11.33
CA ALA A 517 -6.13 -31.16 11.25
C ALA A 517 -6.13 -30.60 9.82
N GLY A 518 -6.03 -29.28 9.68
CA GLY A 518 -5.99 -28.60 8.38
C GLY A 518 -6.18 -27.09 8.50
N ILE A 519 -6.33 -26.43 7.36
CA ILE A 519 -6.67 -25.00 7.30
C ILE A 519 -7.83 -24.82 6.33
N PHE A 520 -8.84 -24.09 6.76
CA PHE A 520 -9.99 -23.74 5.93
C PHE A 520 -9.93 -22.26 5.54
N LYS A 521 -10.50 -21.95 4.38
CA LYS A 521 -10.78 -20.59 3.92
C LYS A 521 -12.29 -20.41 3.83
N ILE A 522 -12.80 -19.34 4.42
CA ILE A 522 -14.21 -18.93 4.37
C ILE A 522 -14.23 -17.60 3.60
N THR A 523 -14.96 -17.55 2.48
CA THR A 523 -15.11 -16.30 1.73
C THR A 523 -16.14 -15.38 2.40
N PRO A 524 -16.18 -14.07 2.09
CA PRO A 524 -17.22 -13.15 2.57
C PRO A 524 -18.65 -13.62 2.25
N ALA A 525 -18.82 -14.40 1.17
CA ALA A 525 -20.10 -15.03 0.80
C ALA A 525 -20.43 -16.30 1.62
N GLY A 526 -19.60 -16.65 2.62
CA GLY A 526 -19.80 -17.83 3.48
C GLY A 526 -19.41 -19.17 2.85
N LYS A 527 -18.76 -19.20 1.67
CA LYS A 527 -18.29 -20.45 1.07
C LYS A 527 -17.03 -20.92 1.78
N VAL A 528 -17.06 -22.14 2.31
CA VAL A 528 -15.93 -22.78 2.99
C VAL A 528 -15.21 -23.75 2.06
N THR A 529 -13.87 -23.66 2.02
CA THR A 529 -13.00 -24.56 1.29
C THR A 529 -11.82 -24.98 2.17
N GLU A 530 -11.35 -26.22 2.04
CA GLU A 530 -10.14 -26.68 2.73
C GLU A 530 -8.93 -26.37 1.85
N VAL A 531 -8.05 -25.47 2.32
CA VAL A 531 -6.86 -25.01 1.58
C VAL A 531 -5.62 -25.81 1.93
N LEU A 532 -5.58 -26.41 3.11
CA LEU A 532 -4.52 -27.31 3.55
C LEU A 532 -5.12 -28.51 4.29
N LYS A 533 -4.70 -29.72 3.90
CA LYS A 533 -4.95 -30.95 4.67
C LYS A 533 -3.71 -31.32 5.47
N ALA A 534 -3.90 -31.71 6.72
CA ALA A 534 -2.81 -32.22 7.54
C ALA A 534 -2.24 -33.51 6.94
N ASN A 535 -1.04 -33.45 6.48
CA ASN A 535 -0.09 -34.54 6.16
C ASN A 535 1.09 -34.05 5.31
N ALA A 536 1.21 -32.74 5.13
CA ALA A 536 2.34 -32.11 4.43
C ALA A 536 3.48 -31.71 5.39
N GLY A 537 3.62 -32.41 6.53
CA GLY A 537 4.61 -32.09 7.58
C GLY A 537 4.08 -31.23 8.73
N ILE A 538 2.89 -30.63 8.58
CA ILE A 538 2.15 -29.91 9.62
C ILE A 538 1.25 -30.90 10.34
N LYS A 539 1.33 -30.95 11.66
CA LYS A 539 0.61 -31.94 12.47
C LYS A 539 -0.61 -31.36 13.17
N ARG A 540 -0.45 -30.22 13.84
CA ARG A 540 -1.50 -29.51 14.58
C ARG A 540 -1.33 -28.01 14.33
N PRO A 541 -1.78 -27.49 13.14
CA PRO A 541 -1.66 -26.07 12.85
C PRO A 541 -2.42 -25.26 13.90
N ASN A 542 -1.79 -24.19 14.39
CA ASN A 542 -2.35 -23.25 15.32
C ASN A 542 -2.22 -21.85 14.74
N GLY A 543 -1.31 -21.02 15.20
CA GLY A 543 -1.17 -19.63 14.78
C GLY A 543 -1.03 -19.45 13.27
N LEU A 544 -1.75 -18.51 12.72
CA LEU A 544 -1.76 -18.12 11.33
C LEU A 544 -1.31 -16.67 11.19
N LEU A 545 -0.55 -16.36 10.13
CA LEU A 545 -0.21 -14.98 9.79
C LEU A 545 -0.03 -14.87 8.27
N MET A 546 -0.67 -13.90 7.64
CA MET A 546 -0.45 -13.65 6.21
C MET A 546 1.00 -13.24 5.94
N ASP A 547 1.64 -13.90 4.96
CA ASP A 547 3.00 -13.61 4.51
C ASP A 547 2.99 -13.29 3.01
N GLY A 548 2.32 -12.18 2.67
CA GLY A 548 1.99 -11.79 1.32
C GLY A 548 0.63 -12.32 0.85
N PRO A 549 0.20 -11.99 -0.37
CA PRO A 549 -1.18 -12.22 -0.84
C PRO A 549 -1.55 -13.69 -1.01
N ASP A 550 -0.57 -14.58 -1.18
CA ASP A 550 -0.77 -15.96 -1.57
C ASP A 550 -0.13 -16.96 -0.60
N SER A 551 0.25 -16.54 0.59
CA SER A 551 0.88 -17.45 1.54
C SER A 551 0.60 -17.09 3.00
N LEU A 552 0.57 -18.13 3.83
CA LEU A 552 0.47 -18.04 5.28
C LEU A 552 1.77 -18.52 5.93
N LEU A 553 2.19 -17.86 6.99
CA LEU A 553 3.00 -18.48 8.02
C LEU A 553 2.07 -19.30 8.92
N VAL A 554 2.52 -20.45 9.34
CA VAL A 554 1.74 -21.38 10.16
C VAL A 554 2.61 -21.86 11.31
N ALA A 555 2.23 -21.54 12.53
CA ALA A 555 2.77 -22.12 13.74
C ALA A 555 2.15 -23.50 13.94
N ASP A 556 2.98 -24.53 14.02
CA ASP A 556 2.51 -25.89 14.24
C ASP A 556 2.75 -26.33 15.69
N PHE A 557 1.71 -26.30 16.47
CA PHE A 557 1.73 -26.69 17.88
C PHE A 557 2.23 -28.13 18.06
N GLY A 558 1.82 -29.02 17.15
CA GLY A 558 2.10 -30.45 17.28
C GLY A 558 3.57 -30.85 17.06
N THR A 559 4.36 -30.02 16.38
CA THR A 559 5.78 -30.30 16.09
C THR A 559 6.72 -29.20 16.56
N GLY A 560 6.21 -28.08 17.07
CA GLY A 560 7.02 -26.93 17.48
C GLY A 560 7.77 -26.32 16.31
N LYS A 561 7.13 -26.20 15.15
CA LYS A 561 7.73 -25.74 13.89
C LYS A 561 6.96 -24.57 13.32
N LEU A 562 7.67 -23.78 12.51
CA LEU A 562 7.11 -22.70 11.70
C LEU A 562 7.19 -23.08 10.23
N PHE A 563 6.08 -22.99 9.54
CA PHE A 563 5.97 -23.29 8.12
C PHE A 563 5.50 -22.08 7.33
N LYS A 564 5.87 -22.04 6.04
CA LYS A 564 5.18 -21.24 5.03
C LYS A 564 4.31 -22.14 4.17
N VAL A 565 3.05 -21.76 4.03
CA VAL A 565 2.04 -22.46 3.22
C VAL A 565 1.63 -21.57 2.06
N GLN A 566 1.87 -22.02 0.82
CA GLN A 566 1.46 -21.33 -0.39
C GLN A 566 -0.03 -21.63 -0.66
N LEU A 567 -0.86 -20.59 -0.77
CA LEU A 567 -2.32 -20.70 -0.93
C LEU A 567 -2.79 -20.87 -2.37
N GLY A 568 -1.95 -20.56 -3.36
CA GLY A 568 -2.26 -20.64 -4.78
C GLY A 568 -1.71 -21.91 -5.43
N GLY A 569 -2.46 -22.50 -6.40
CA GLY A 569 -2.04 -23.67 -7.18
C GLY A 569 -2.88 -24.92 -6.95
N LYS A 570 -2.57 -25.99 -7.73
CA LYS A 570 -3.30 -27.29 -7.64
C LYS A 570 -3.03 -28.08 -6.36
N LYS A 571 -1.98 -27.73 -5.61
CA LYS A 571 -1.64 -28.25 -4.28
C LYS A 571 -0.97 -27.16 -3.47
N ALA A 572 -1.33 -27.00 -2.20
CA ALA A 572 -0.64 -26.13 -1.27
C ALA A 572 0.82 -26.58 -1.13
N GLY A 573 1.76 -25.65 -1.43
CA GLY A 573 3.18 -25.86 -1.16
C GLY A 573 3.46 -25.61 0.32
N VAL A 574 4.14 -26.53 1.01
CA VAL A 574 4.52 -26.36 2.42
C VAL A 574 6.03 -26.35 2.52
N THR A 575 6.58 -25.29 3.13
CA THR A 575 8.02 -25.11 3.33
C THR A 575 8.30 -24.94 4.82
N LEU A 576 9.19 -25.74 5.38
CA LEU A 576 9.69 -25.55 6.75
C LEU A 576 10.60 -24.30 6.77
N LEU A 577 10.33 -23.39 7.69
CA LEU A 577 11.12 -22.17 7.88
C LEU A 577 11.96 -22.24 9.14
N ASN A 578 11.38 -22.68 10.26
CA ASN A 578 12.05 -22.74 11.56
C ASN A 578 11.51 -23.87 12.46
N GLN A 579 12.21 -24.14 13.56
CA GLN A 579 11.82 -25.18 14.52
C GLN A 579 12.47 -24.92 15.90
N GLY A 580 12.02 -25.64 16.91
CA GLY A 580 12.58 -25.57 18.27
C GLY A 580 11.68 -24.85 19.27
N PHE A 581 10.44 -24.58 18.89
CA PHE A 581 9.40 -24.09 19.79
C PHE A 581 8.79 -25.28 20.56
N GLY A 582 8.41 -25.07 21.82
CA GLY A 582 7.83 -26.17 22.63
C GLY A 582 6.40 -26.52 22.18
N GLY A 583 5.61 -25.51 21.89
CA GLY A 583 4.26 -25.61 21.32
C GLY A 583 3.95 -24.28 20.68
N ALA A 584 4.36 -24.13 19.38
CA ALA A 584 4.19 -22.89 18.65
C ALA A 584 2.70 -22.54 18.52
N ASP A 585 2.31 -21.37 19.01
CA ASP A 585 0.93 -20.91 19.15
C ASP A 585 0.67 -19.70 18.26
N GLY A 586 0.65 -18.49 18.79
CA GLY A 586 0.37 -17.26 18.05
C GLY A 586 1.56 -16.74 17.25
N LEU A 587 1.26 -15.97 16.21
CA LEU A 587 2.20 -15.33 15.32
C LEU A 587 1.85 -13.86 15.13
N ILE A 588 2.80 -12.95 15.28
CA ILE A 588 2.63 -11.55 14.93
C ILE A 588 3.91 -10.97 14.37
N ARG A 589 3.81 -9.98 13.47
CA ARG A 589 4.97 -9.29 12.89
C ARG A 589 4.92 -7.81 13.27
N ASP A 590 6.04 -7.27 13.74
CA ASP A 590 6.14 -5.84 14.03
C ASP A 590 6.41 -5.00 12.76
N ALA A 591 6.40 -3.69 12.94
CA ALA A 591 6.66 -2.73 11.87
C ALA A 591 8.09 -2.80 11.31
N HIS A 592 9.01 -3.45 12.02
CA HIS A 592 10.40 -3.67 11.59
C HIS A 592 10.59 -4.98 10.83
N GLY A 593 9.51 -5.77 10.70
CA GLY A 593 9.53 -7.07 10.04
C GLY A 593 9.92 -8.23 10.94
N HIS A 594 10.24 -7.98 12.22
CA HIS A 594 10.52 -9.05 13.17
C HIS A 594 9.26 -9.89 13.38
N LEU A 595 9.42 -11.20 13.33
CA LEU A 595 8.37 -12.14 13.62
C LEU A 595 8.45 -12.56 15.09
N TYR A 596 7.31 -12.53 15.76
CA TYR A 596 7.17 -13.05 17.11
C TYR A 596 6.37 -14.34 17.08
N VAL A 597 6.80 -15.31 17.86
CA VAL A 597 6.17 -16.62 18.00
C VAL A 597 5.95 -16.87 19.48
N SER A 598 4.71 -17.03 19.90
CA SER A 598 4.42 -17.53 21.24
C SER A 598 4.56 -19.05 21.31
N ASP A 599 4.94 -19.54 22.44
CA ASP A 599 5.20 -20.94 22.72
C ASP A 599 4.40 -21.35 23.97
N TRP A 600 3.20 -21.83 23.73
CA TRP A 600 2.25 -22.15 24.78
C TRP A 600 2.77 -23.20 25.76
N ALA A 601 3.38 -24.28 25.26
CA ALA A 601 3.90 -25.36 26.11
C ALA A 601 5.22 -24.99 26.81
N GLY A 602 6.04 -24.14 26.17
CA GLY A 602 7.31 -23.68 26.75
C GLY A 602 7.17 -22.45 27.64
N GLY A 603 6.03 -21.75 27.60
CA GLY A 603 5.81 -20.49 28.35
C GLY A 603 6.76 -19.36 27.92
N ASN A 604 7.12 -19.33 26.62
CA ASN A 604 8.06 -18.37 26.08
C ASN A 604 7.42 -17.52 24.98
N VAL A 605 8.08 -16.40 24.65
CA VAL A 605 7.90 -15.71 23.37
C VAL A 605 9.27 -15.55 22.71
N TRP A 606 9.30 -15.85 21.43
CA TRP A 606 10.49 -15.83 20.61
C TRP A 606 10.39 -14.71 19.58
N GLN A 607 11.51 -14.02 19.33
CA GLN A 607 11.66 -13.05 18.25
C GLN A 607 12.59 -13.61 17.17
N LEU A 608 12.23 -13.41 15.90
CA LEU A 608 13.03 -13.74 14.74
C LEU A 608 13.16 -12.49 13.87
N ALA A 609 14.40 -12.10 13.48
CA ALA A 609 14.61 -10.98 12.57
C ALA A 609 13.95 -11.22 11.20
N GLU A 610 13.89 -12.48 10.77
CA GLU A 610 13.13 -12.98 9.62
C GLU A 610 12.68 -14.43 9.91
N PRO A 611 11.70 -14.99 9.19
CA PRO A 611 11.15 -16.31 9.52
C PRO A 611 12.16 -17.46 9.56
N LYS A 612 13.33 -17.32 8.89
CA LYS A 612 14.42 -18.31 8.88
C LYS A 612 15.56 -17.99 9.83
N ALA A 613 15.53 -16.82 10.48
CA ALA A 613 16.57 -16.42 11.42
C ALA A 613 16.57 -17.32 12.67
N THR A 614 17.68 -17.33 13.40
CA THR A 614 17.76 -18.03 14.67
C THR A 614 16.82 -17.38 15.69
N PRO A 615 15.87 -18.12 16.30
CA PRO A 615 14.96 -17.58 17.28
C PRO A 615 15.70 -17.05 18.51
N GLN A 616 15.36 -15.84 18.93
CA GLN A 616 15.83 -15.25 20.19
C GLN A 616 14.69 -15.27 21.19
N ARG A 617 14.90 -15.87 22.36
CA ARG A 617 13.88 -15.88 23.40
C ARG A 617 13.88 -14.55 24.13
N ILE A 618 12.77 -13.80 23.99
CA ILE A 618 12.62 -12.47 24.59
C ILE A 618 11.78 -12.49 25.87
N ILE A 619 10.91 -13.48 26.04
CA ILE A 619 10.06 -13.68 27.21
C ILE A 619 10.16 -15.15 27.64
N GLN A 620 10.12 -15.40 28.95
CA GLN A 620 10.09 -16.74 29.53
C GLN A 620 9.34 -16.75 30.87
N GLY A 621 8.87 -17.93 31.25
CA GLY A 621 8.32 -18.17 32.58
C GLY A 621 6.80 -17.96 32.67
N TYR A 622 6.10 -17.80 31.56
CA TYR A 622 4.64 -17.90 31.53
C TYR A 622 4.19 -19.34 31.70
N GLN A 623 2.99 -19.56 32.22
CA GLN A 623 2.43 -20.89 32.33
C GLN A 623 1.97 -21.42 30.97
N SER A 624 1.48 -20.52 30.09
CA SER A 624 1.07 -20.84 28.74
C SER A 624 0.91 -19.54 27.93
N ALA A 625 1.97 -19.13 27.22
CA ALA A 625 1.91 -17.99 26.31
C ALA A 625 1.05 -18.37 25.09
N ALA A 626 -0.19 -17.86 25.06
CA ALA A 626 -1.17 -18.17 24.02
C ALA A 626 -1.05 -17.21 22.83
N ASP A 627 -2.08 -17.01 22.04
CA ASP A 627 -2.02 -16.20 20.84
C ASP A 627 -1.78 -14.71 21.15
N ILE A 628 -0.86 -14.10 20.42
CA ILE A 628 -0.28 -12.78 20.71
C ILE A 628 -0.65 -11.72 19.68
N SER A 629 -0.69 -10.47 20.12
CA SER A 629 -0.86 -9.31 19.24
C SER A 629 0.13 -8.20 19.60
N LEU A 630 0.22 -7.19 18.74
CA LEU A 630 0.86 -5.92 19.07
C LEU A 630 -0.16 -4.94 19.65
N SER A 631 0.28 -4.08 20.56
CA SER A 631 -0.52 -2.92 20.96
C SER A 631 -0.74 -1.99 19.76
N ALA A 632 -1.81 -1.19 19.77
CA ALA A 632 -2.16 -0.28 18.67
C ALA A 632 -1.03 0.66 18.24
N ASP A 633 -0.15 1.04 19.17
CA ASP A 633 1.05 1.86 18.91
C ASP A 633 2.26 1.04 18.40
N GLY A 634 2.14 -0.29 18.30
CA GLY A 634 3.19 -1.21 17.90
C GLY A 634 4.39 -1.30 18.86
N GLN A 635 4.31 -0.64 20.03
CA GLN A 635 5.44 -0.54 20.96
C GLN A 635 5.50 -1.68 21.99
N SER A 636 4.47 -2.51 22.05
CA SER A 636 4.39 -3.60 23.02
C SER A 636 3.72 -4.83 22.43
N LEU A 637 4.20 -6.00 22.81
CA LEU A 637 3.47 -7.25 22.67
C LEU A 637 2.39 -7.34 23.75
N LEU A 638 1.22 -7.79 23.37
CA LEU A 638 0.15 -8.23 24.25
C LEU A 638 0.19 -9.75 24.28
N VAL A 639 0.43 -10.31 25.46
CA VAL A 639 0.66 -11.74 25.62
C VAL A 639 -0.32 -12.29 26.66
N PRO A 640 -1.35 -13.04 26.24
CA PRO A 640 -2.18 -13.79 27.18
C PRO A 640 -1.37 -14.93 27.81
N ASP A 641 -1.35 -15.03 29.14
CA ASP A 641 -0.96 -16.25 29.84
C ASP A 641 -2.23 -16.99 30.23
N MET A 642 -2.63 -17.90 29.37
CA MET A 642 -3.93 -18.57 29.43
C MET A 642 -4.17 -19.26 30.77
N LYS A 643 -3.21 -20.07 31.26
CA LYS A 643 -3.35 -20.78 32.53
C LYS A 643 -3.24 -19.87 33.75
N ALA A 644 -2.52 -18.77 33.65
CA ALA A 644 -2.42 -17.81 34.74
C ALA A 644 -3.62 -16.85 34.81
N GLY A 645 -4.45 -16.79 33.76
CA GLY A 645 -5.59 -15.87 33.66
C GLY A 645 -5.15 -14.41 33.60
N THR A 646 -4.05 -14.13 32.89
CA THR A 646 -3.45 -12.79 32.83
C THR A 646 -3.16 -12.36 31.40
N LEU A 647 -3.17 -11.03 31.17
CA LEU A 647 -2.66 -10.41 29.98
C LEU A 647 -1.46 -9.54 30.34
N HIS A 648 -0.35 -9.77 29.68
CA HIS A 648 0.89 -9.02 29.86
C HIS A 648 1.10 -8.05 28.71
N ARG A 649 1.51 -6.83 29.04
CA ARG A 649 2.00 -5.85 28.06
C ARG A 649 3.52 -5.77 28.20
N VAL A 650 4.25 -6.21 27.18
CA VAL A 650 5.71 -6.32 27.17
C VAL A 650 6.27 -5.45 26.04
N PRO A 651 7.17 -4.51 26.32
CA PRO A 651 7.76 -3.66 25.28
C PRO A 651 8.44 -4.49 24.18
N VAL A 652 8.25 -4.07 22.94
CA VAL A 652 9.00 -4.55 21.77
C VAL A 652 10.37 -3.86 21.81
N GLN A 653 11.47 -4.64 21.70
CA GLN A 653 12.84 -4.11 21.72
C GLN A 653 13.33 -3.78 20.32
#